data_d4144bcb0b10e5606a6c9816f1e972ec
#
_entry.id   d4144bcb0b10e5606a6c9816f1e972ec
#
_cell.length_a   1.000
_cell.length_b   1.000
_cell.length_c   1.000
_cell.angle_alpha   90.00
_cell.angle_beta   90.00
_cell.angle_gamma   90.00
#
_symmetry.space_group_name_H-M   'P 1'
#
loop_
_entity.id
_entity.type
_entity.pdbx_description
1 polymer ?
#
loop_
_entity_poly.entity_id
_entity_poly.type
_entity_poly.pdbx_seq_one_letter_code
_entity_poly.pdbx_strand_id
1 'polypeptide(L)'
;MTQAEQRGVNVLDPAQLVRIEAVHRGYLFQHLYTVQCLLSAVTLSMKSVEVEGDEDVEVQFEGRRIYVQVKHRKEPLAWNDIEEALARFGELRAVHKSGQRHGEPAFLIVSNAAPNGPLAARLAAADWPDDVRIDWPSADPEQRILPAPQSSLIETAEAACKLAGDLPFSTLAPQTLVWKLAGLVSLAATGEDENLDHTFQAGELPNLFEQLVMQLQDLPLPPSPYRVQEHEPDLLTGERVRLIVGYSGAGKTSWLAQSAQHASGAMIYLDVADTPGAALANAVAREVAGRLFQTGGGLREILLPGASGREILQLLSRRLAERGEIVTVALDNVHQLPADDLMGMIQSGRDMRFVLLGRPEGEVSTLEAILGVTREALLGWGPDTVAAAAHDQGCQSGAADCQRLIELTGSLPLFVLNAISVAESDYYGSLKQLCADLARSAHTREIAQDLILGRVFDRLPKAVADVAELLSLCDAPLSRTEVQSYVAAANGSDQAVFDRALRHLVSQGLLQVFADDRIKLHDAARAVGMGRLLLHGTESVKARREALRAVVQKSLVENWHPTKLSLFLRLSGEVGRLDVLVEMATDELFHEMSVWPEVEAYLEHGAQDEAVPPDQRIKALDGLAFAALKSGSERAGLWLDQMDALIIAHNLGAEEQLRVGMKRMNFLAGVGDRRGAMRLVTDLTPVVKTLPPGHQRVFWYNVACVELALGDAEAAEKRVQPLIRDYYELIGLTPDKVMGNNAPQLARMLKKGANVDDIKHLADSLDVLAKALDAQDQFSPLARTHALKFYDLARAPDSLFRVGQDLVDQFVRKRDFDGALNMMETIVLPQLRQWKLADYLISVAARLPEEAVYSPVGSCFRGIALKSTGCRPAVSSKGKNPFTATVMTDPFLTGSCPLGLPSSARSSARTVYFASRGRAADDTVPLTQFSTARAKR
;
A
#
# COMPACT_ATOMS: atom_id res chain seq x y z
N MET A 1 39.23 -32.79 11.74
CA MET A 1 38.28 -31.85 12.35
C MET A 1 36.91 -32.10 11.73
N THR A 2 35.93 -32.43 12.54
CA THR A 2 34.54 -32.59 12.09
C THR A 2 33.94 -31.20 11.73
N GLN A 3 32.91 -31.16 10.90
CA GLN A 3 32.22 -29.90 10.58
C GLN A 3 31.74 -29.14 11.81
N ALA A 4 31.44 -29.83 12.92
CA ALA A 4 31.06 -29.23 14.20
C ALA A 4 32.24 -28.51 14.90
N GLU A 5 33.45 -29.05 14.81
CA GLU A 5 34.67 -28.40 15.36
C GLU A 5 35.02 -27.12 14.57
N GLN A 6 34.73 -27.08 13.25
CA GLN A 6 34.92 -25.88 12.42
C GLN A 6 33.97 -24.76 12.74
N ARG A 7 32.76 -25.05 13.29
CA ARG A 7 31.76 -24.06 13.66
C ARG A 7 31.81 -23.59 15.12
N GLY A 8 32.78 -24.10 15.91
CA GLY A 8 32.93 -23.73 17.32
C GLY A 8 31.77 -24.18 18.23
N VAL A 9 30.96 -25.15 17.78
CA VAL A 9 29.84 -25.70 18.56
C VAL A 9 30.36 -26.84 19.43
N ASN A 10 30.34 -26.64 20.76
CA ASN A 10 30.77 -27.65 21.70
C ASN A 10 29.58 -28.55 22.08
N VAL A 11 29.47 -29.73 21.47
CA VAL A 11 28.42 -30.73 21.71
C VAL A 11 29.01 -32.08 22.12
N LEU A 12 28.28 -32.84 22.92
CA LEU A 12 28.70 -34.15 23.42
C LEU A 12 28.82 -35.19 22.29
N ASP A 13 27.89 -35.18 21.33
CA ASP A 13 27.89 -36.07 20.15
C ASP A 13 27.74 -35.27 18.85
N PRO A 14 28.86 -34.97 18.16
CA PRO A 14 28.84 -34.28 16.88
C PRO A 14 28.12 -35.04 15.76
N ALA A 15 28.08 -36.38 15.80
CA ALA A 15 27.37 -37.17 14.78
C ALA A 15 25.86 -37.08 14.95
N GLN A 16 25.39 -37.01 16.19
CA GLN A 16 23.97 -36.73 16.48
C GLN A 16 23.57 -35.34 16.00
N LEU A 17 24.38 -34.32 16.25
CA LEU A 17 24.11 -32.96 15.75
C LEU A 17 23.96 -32.96 14.23
N VAL A 18 24.85 -33.60 13.48
CA VAL A 18 24.77 -33.68 12.03
C VAL A 18 23.47 -34.33 11.56
N ARG A 19 23.04 -35.40 12.23
CA ARG A 19 21.75 -36.08 11.93
C ARG A 19 20.55 -35.18 12.20
N ILE A 20 20.50 -34.52 13.35
CA ILE A 20 19.45 -33.59 13.74
C ILE A 20 19.37 -32.44 12.72
N GLU A 21 20.51 -31.81 12.40
CA GLU A 21 20.57 -30.77 11.37
C GLU A 21 20.10 -31.25 10.00
N ALA A 22 20.36 -32.50 9.63
CA ALA A 22 19.92 -33.05 8.35
C ALA A 22 18.37 -33.19 8.30
N VAL A 23 17.75 -33.63 9.37
CA VAL A 23 16.30 -33.74 9.52
C VAL A 23 15.65 -32.36 9.40
N HIS A 24 16.14 -31.41 10.21
CA HIS A 24 15.57 -30.04 10.18
C HIS A 24 15.78 -29.35 8.84
N ARG A 25 16.90 -29.58 8.15
CA ARG A 25 17.10 -29.07 6.78
C ARG A 25 16.08 -29.65 5.78
N GLY A 26 15.78 -30.93 5.90
CA GLY A 26 14.78 -31.60 5.07
C GLY A 26 13.40 -30.96 5.21
N TYR A 27 12.90 -30.91 6.43
CA TYR A 27 11.59 -30.30 6.71
C TYR A 27 11.53 -28.83 6.33
N LEU A 28 12.57 -28.03 6.64
CA LEU A 28 12.57 -26.62 6.29
C LEU A 28 12.60 -26.42 4.77
N PHE A 29 13.32 -27.23 4.02
CA PHE A 29 13.33 -27.18 2.56
C PHE A 29 11.93 -27.49 1.98
N GLN A 30 11.28 -28.52 2.50
CA GLN A 30 9.92 -28.91 2.15
C GLN A 30 8.92 -27.78 2.44
N HIS A 31 8.94 -27.20 3.65
CA HIS A 31 8.05 -26.10 4.01
C HIS A 31 8.29 -24.86 3.16
N LEU A 32 9.55 -24.49 2.89
CA LEU A 32 9.86 -23.35 2.02
C LEU A 32 9.44 -23.59 0.57
N TYR A 33 9.56 -24.82 0.07
CA TYR A 33 9.05 -25.17 -1.25
C TYR A 33 7.52 -25.10 -1.29
N THR A 34 6.84 -25.58 -0.26
CA THR A 34 5.39 -25.42 -0.10
C THR A 34 4.99 -23.96 -0.10
N VAL A 35 5.73 -23.09 0.60
CA VAL A 35 5.51 -21.64 0.59
C VAL A 35 5.63 -21.07 -0.83
N GLN A 36 6.60 -21.53 -1.64
CA GLN A 36 6.67 -21.12 -3.05
C GLN A 36 5.43 -21.56 -3.84
N CYS A 37 4.91 -22.75 -3.59
CA CYS A 37 3.66 -23.22 -4.20
C CYS A 37 2.48 -22.33 -3.78
N LEU A 38 2.34 -22.02 -2.49
CA LEU A 38 1.29 -21.13 -1.98
C LEU A 38 1.37 -19.73 -2.60
N LEU A 39 2.55 -19.13 -2.66
CA LEU A 39 2.77 -17.81 -3.27
C LEU A 39 2.49 -17.79 -4.77
N SER A 40 2.67 -18.92 -5.43
CA SER A 40 2.43 -19.08 -6.88
C SER A 40 1.04 -19.60 -7.21
N ALA A 41 0.21 -19.96 -6.23
CA ALA A 41 -1.04 -20.68 -6.46
C ALA A 41 -2.01 -19.93 -7.37
N VAL A 42 -2.22 -18.62 -7.14
CA VAL A 42 -3.08 -17.79 -7.99
C VAL A 42 -2.50 -17.63 -9.40
N THR A 43 -1.19 -17.37 -9.48
CA THR A 43 -0.48 -17.16 -10.76
C THR A 43 -0.48 -18.43 -11.62
N LEU A 44 -0.36 -19.60 -10.99
CA LEU A 44 -0.38 -20.89 -11.68
C LEU A 44 -1.81 -21.46 -11.86
N SER A 45 -2.85 -20.76 -11.39
CA SER A 45 -4.25 -21.20 -11.46
C SER A 45 -4.49 -22.54 -10.74
N MET A 46 -3.83 -22.73 -9.60
CA MET A 46 -4.11 -23.85 -8.70
C MET A 46 -5.47 -23.65 -8.01
N LYS A 47 -6.16 -24.74 -7.68
CA LYS A 47 -7.37 -24.72 -6.84
C LYS A 47 -7.01 -24.74 -5.36
N SER A 48 -6.11 -25.65 -4.98
CA SER A 48 -5.63 -25.79 -3.60
C SER A 48 -4.22 -26.35 -3.56
N VAL A 49 -3.56 -26.12 -2.44
CA VAL A 49 -2.29 -26.74 -2.04
C VAL A 49 -2.53 -27.42 -0.69
N GLU A 50 -2.27 -28.72 -0.64
CA GLU A 50 -2.40 -29.55 0.56
C GLU A 50 -1.01 -29.96 1.04
N VAL A 51 -0.78 -29.93 2.35
CA VAL A 51 0.50 -30.16 3.02
C VAL A 51 0.44 -31.44 3.82
N GLU A 52 1.44 -32.30 3.68
CA GLU A 52 1.53 -33.58 4.44
C GLU A 52 0.23 -34.41 4.36
N GLY A 53 -0.31 -34.53 3.14
CA GLY A 53 -1.42 -35.42 2.85
C GLY A 53 -0.92 -36.84 2.56
N ASP A 54 -1.12 -37.34 1.32
CA ASP A 54 -0.51 -38.60 0.91
C ASP A 54 0.96 -38.45 0.49
N GLU A 55 1.35 -37.22 0.11
CA GLU A 55 2.73 -36.83 -0.17
C GLU A 55 3.08 -35.51 0.53
N ASP A 56 4.34 -35.12 0.47
CA ASP A 56 4.82 -33.91 1.14
C ASP A 56 4.03 -32.65 0.77
N VAL A 57 3.63 -32.53 -0.51
CA VAL A 57 2.78 -31.47 -1.05
C VAL A 57 1.85 -32.04 -2.11
N GLU A 58 0.57 -31.71 -2.05
CA GLU A 58 -0.37 -32.00 -3.12
C GLU A 58 -0.92 -30.73 -3.72
N VAL A 59 -0.94 -30.63 -5.04
CA VAL A 59 -1.42 -29.43 -5.74
C VAL A 59 -2.58 -29.82 -6.65
N GLN A 60 -3.73 -29.20 -6.45
CA GLN A 60 -4.92 -29.45 -7.23
C GLN A 60 -5.13 -28.35 -8.27
N PHE A 61 -5.32 -28.76 -9.52
CA PHE A 61 -5.74 -27.94 -10.65
C PHE A 61 -7.13 -28.36 -11.12
N GLU A 62 -7.67 -27.67 -12.15
CA GLU A 62 -8.89 -28.11 -12.83
C GLU A 62 -8.64 -29.45 -13.52
N GLY A 63 -9.33 -30.50 -13.06
CA GLY A 63 -9.22 -31.84 -13.64
C GLY A 63 -7.91 -32.58 -13.41
N ARG A 64 -6.93 -32.04 -12.69
CA ARG A 64 -5.62 -32.64 -12.45
C ARG A 64 -5.17 -32.47 -11.01
N ARG A 65 -4.50 -33.51 -10.46
CA ARG A 65 -3.87 -33.48 -9.12
C ARG A 65 -2.40 -33.89 -9.24
N ILE A 66 -1.50 -33.07 -8.68
CA ILE A 66 -0.05 -33.31 -8.69
C ILE A 66 0.38 -33.66 -7.28
N TYR A 67 0.96 -34.85 -7.11
CA TYR A 67 1.57 -35.33 -5.87
C TYR A 67 3.06 -35.04 -5.91
N VAL A 68 3.58 -34.35 -4.88
CA VAL A 68 4.96 -33.85 -4.86
C VAL A 68 5.70 -34.41 -3.67
N GLN A 69 6.74 -35.18 -3.93
CA GLN A 69 7.70 -35.59 -2.93
C GLN A 69 8.92 -34.68 -2.96
N VAL A 70 9.29 -34.08 -1.83
CA VAL A 70 10.39 -33.12 -1.72
C VAL A 70 11.61 -33.76 -1.06
N LYS A 71 12.77 -33.66 -1.66
CA LYS A 71 14.04 -34.24 -1.18
C LYS A 71 15.14 -33.21 -1.09
N HIS A 72 15.70 -33.04 0.13
CA HIS A 72 16.92 -32.26 0.34
C HIS A 72 18.12 -33.18 0.56
N ARG A 73 19.10 -33.12 -0.32
CA ARG A 73 20.26 -33.99 -0.32
C ARG A 73 21.57 -33.18 -0.36
N LYS A 74 22.61 -33.70 0.30
CA LYS A 74 23.98 -33.17 0.17
C LYS A 74 24.70 -33.74 -1.05
N GLU A 75 24.37 -34.99 -1.39
CA GLU A 75 24.90 -35.72 -2.52
C GLU A 75 23.89 -35.73 -3.67
N PRO A 76 24.29 -36.04 -4.90
CA PRO A 76 23.36 -36.19 -6.01
C PRO A 76 22.26 -37.23 -5.71
N LEU A 77 21.04 -36.94 -6.14
CA LEU A 77 19.86 -37.77 -5.88
C LEU A 77 20.07 -39.19 -6.44
N ALA A 78 19.87 -40.17 -5.58
CA ALA A 78 20.05 -41.59 -5.92
C ALA A 78 18.72 -42.35 -5.96
N TRP A 79 18.71 -43.55 -6.56
CA TRP A 79 17.53 -44.40 -6.64
C TRP A 79 16.91 -44.69 -5.29
N ASN A 80 17.70 -45.03 -4.28
CA ASN A 80 17.24 -45.36 -2.92
C ASN A 80 16.55 -44.16 -2.24
N ASP A 81 16.78 -42.93 -2.71
CA ASP A 81 16.14 -41.74 -2.16
C ASP A 81 14.69 -41.59 -2.62
N ILE A 82 14.31 -42.24 -3.71
CA ILE A 82 13.02 -42.08 -4.39
C ILE A 82 12.23 -43.37 -4.54
N GLU A 83 12.81 -44.54 -4.28
CA GLU A 83 12.18 -45.84 -4.51
C GLU A 83 10.88 -45.99 -3.72
N GLU A 84 10.84 -45.55 -2.48
CA GLU A 84 9.66 -45.59 -1.63
C GLU A 84 8.55 -44.66 -2.18
N ALA A 85 8.92 -43.44 -2.62
CA ALA A 85 7.96 -42.52 -3.24
C ALA A 85 7.37 -43.10 -4.54
N LEU A 86 8.19 -43.73 -5.37
CA LEU A 86 7.69 -44.38 -6.57
C LEU A 86 6.72 -45.52 -6.31
N ALA A 87 6.91 -46.28 -5.22
CA ALA A 87 5.98 -47.30 -4.77
C ALA A 87 4.63 -46.67 -4.38
N ARG A 88 4.64 -45.63 -3.54
CA ARG A 88 3.43 -44.88 -3.13
C ARG A 88 2.71 -44.25 -4.34
N PHE A 89 3.45 -43.70 -5.30
CA PHE A 89 2.85 -43.21 -6.54
C PHE A 89 2.09 -44.31 -7.29
N GLY A 90 2.58 -45.58 -7.24
CA GLY A 90 1.88 -46.74 -7.76
C GLY A 90 0.53 -46.98 -7.07
N GLU A 91 0.48 -46.86 -5.76
CA GLU A 91 -0.74 -46.99 -4.95
C GLU A 91 -1.74 -45.87 -5.26
N LEU A 92 -1.28 -44.62 -5.27
CA LEU A 92 -2.10 -43.44 -5.59
C LEU A 92 -2.69 -43.54 -6.99
N ARG A 93 -1.93 -44.01 -7.97
CA ARG A 93 -2.38 -44.28 -9.35
C ARG A 93 -3.53 -45.31 -9.37
N ALA A 94 -3.44 -46.33 -8.53
CA ALA A 94 -4.48 -47.31 -8.40
C ALA A 94 -5.78 -46.75 -7.83
N VAL A 95 -5.68 -45.86 -6.81
CA VAL A 95 -6.82 -45.18 -6.21
C VAL A 95 -7.55 -44.30 -7.22
N HIS A 96 -6.80 -43.54 -8.04
CA HIS A 96 -7.39 -42.76 -9.12
C HIS A 96 -8.07 -43.62 -10.19
N LYS A 97 -7.45 -44.73 -10.60
CA LYS A 97 -8.01 -45.69 -11.55
C LYS A 97 -9.28 -46.36 -11.04
N SER A 98 -9.41 -46.54 -9.72
CA SER A 98 -10.63 -47.11 -9.11
C SER A 98 -11.80 -46.11 -9.06
N GLY A 99 -11.57 -44.81 -9.36
CA GLY A 99 -12.56 -43.74 -9.24
C GLY A 99 -12.81 -43.23 -7.82
N GLN A 100 -12.04 -43.71 -6.83
CA GLN A 100 -12.14 -43.21 -5.45
C GLN A 100 -11.58 -41.76 -5.31
N ARG A 101 -10.73 -41.36 -6.25
CA ARG A 101 -10.24 -39.96 -6.36
C ARG A 101 -10.47 -39.40 -7.73
N HIS A 102 -10.87 -38.13 -7.77
CA HIS A 102 -11.14 -37.43 -9.01
C HIS A 102 -9.90 -36.67 -9.54
N GLY A 103 -9.85 -36.47 -10.86
CA GLY A 103 -8.78 -35.79 -11.55
C GLY A 103 -7.67 -36.73 -12.05
N GLU A 104 -6.94 -36.29 -13.04
CA GLU A 104 -5.79 -37.01 -13.60
C GLU A 104 -4.58 -36.89 -12.66
N PRO A 105 -4.01 -37.97 -12.13
CA PRO A 105 -2.86 -37.92 -11.29
C PRO A 105 -1.58 -37.62 -12.06
N ALA A 106 -0.69 -36.83 -11.48
CA ALA A 106 0.68 -36.65 -11.93
C ALA A 106 1.60 -36.64 -10.71
N PHE A 107 2.81 -37.10 -10.87
CA PHE A 107 3.74 -37.30 -9.79
C PHE A 107 5.04 -36.54 -10.03
N LEU A 108 5.50 -35.81 -9.02
CA LEU A 108 6.67 -34.98 -9.10
C LEU A 108 7.60 -35.24 -7.92
N ILE A 109 8.87 -35.48 -8.19
CA ILE A 109 9.92 -35.49 -7.18
C ILE A 109 10.71 -34.20 -7.35
N VAL A 110 10.77 -33.40 -6.27
CA VAL A 110 11.50 -32.14 -6.23
C VAL A 110 12.76 -32.33 -5.41
N SER A 111 13.92 -31.99 -5.96
CA SER A 111 15.19 -32.12 -5.27
C SER A 111 16.07 -30.88 -5.42
N ASN A 112 16.83 -30.53 -4.38
CA ASN A 112 17.89 -29.53 -4.44
C ASN A 112 19.14 -29.99 -5.20
N ALA A 113 19.27 -31.28 -5.46
CA ALA A 113 20.42 -31.90 -6.12
C ALA A 113 20.01 -32.66 -7.39
N ALA A 114 20.84 -32.60 -8.41
CA ALA A 114 20.60 -33.32 -9.65
C ALA A 114 20.68 -34.86 -9.45
N PRO A 115 20.01 -35.65 -10.29
CA PRO A 115 20.14 -37.10 -10.31
C PRO A 115 21.60 -37.54 -10.53
N ASN A 116 22.02 -38.60 -9.83
CA ASN A 116 23.30 -39.24 -10.12
C ASN A 116 23.30 -40.01 -11.45
N GLY A 117 24.46 -40.41 -11.95
CA GLY A 117 24.56 -41.06 -13.26
C GLY A 117 23.65 -42.31 -13.45
N PRO A 118 23.58 -43.24 -12.48
CA PRO A 118 22.67 -44.39 -12.54
C PRO A 118 21.19 -43.99 -12.60
N LEU A 119 20.76 -42.98 -11.82
CA LEU A 119 19.39 -42.49 -11.83
C LEU A 119 19.07 -41.75 -13.14
N ALA A 120 20.00 -40.89 -13.60
CA ALA A 120 19.85 -40.21 -14.89
C ALA A 120 19.70 -41.18 -16.09
N ALA A 121 20.40 -42.30 -16.06
CA ALA A 121 20.27 -43.34 -17.06
C ALA A 121 18.88 -44.02 -17.01
N ARG A 122 18.30 -44.21 -15.82
CA ARG A 122 16.93 -44.71 -15.64
C ARG A 122 15.87 -43.73 -16.11
N LEU A 123 16.06 -42.45 -15.88
CA LEU A 123 15.15 -41.41 -16.36
C LEU A 123 15.07 -41.33 -17.88
N ALA A 124 16.15 -41.69 -18.55
CA ALA A 124 16.22 -41.75 -20.02
C ALA A 124 15.74 -43.09 -20.61
N ALA A 125 15.41 -44.08 -19.76
CA ALA A 125 14.98 -45.39 -20.22
C ALA A 125 13.50 -45.38 -20.62
N ALA A 126 13.13 -46.21 -21.61
CA ALA A 126 11.79 -46.27 -22.17
C ALA A 126 10.72 -46.84 -21.19
N ASP A 127 11.14 -47.44 -20.09
CA ASP A 127 10.29 -47.98 -19.03
C ASP A 127 10.05 -47.00 -17.87
N TRP A 128 10.59 -45.77 -17.95
CA TRP A 128 10.27 -44.75 -16.98
C TRP A 128 8.80 -44.30 -17.10
N PRO A 129 8.04 -44.21 -16.01
CA PRO A 129 6.62 -43.82 -16.10
C PRO A 129 6.44 -42.39 -16.63
N ASP A 130 5.62 -42.25 -17.69
CA ASP A 130 5.38 -40.93 -18.33
C ASP A 130 4.73 -39.90 -17.41
N ASP A 131 4.02 -40.34 -16.34
CA ASP A 131 3.35 -39.50 -15.35
C ASP A 131 4.22 -39.14 -14.15
N VAL A 132 5.49 -39.59 -14.11
CA VAL A 132 6.46 -39.31 -13.04
C VAL A 132 7.59 -38.45 -13.57
N ARG A 133 7.80 -37.32 -12.91
CA ARG A 133 8.86 -36.37 -13.23
C ARG A 133 9.76 -36.11 -12.04
N ILE A 134 11.02 -35.74 -12.30
CA ILE A 134 11.96 -35.26 -11.29
C ILE A 134 12.41 -33.86 -11.68
N ASP A 135 12.26 -32.87 -10.79
CA ASP A 135 12.73 -31.51 -10.96
C ASP A 135 13.90 -31.18 -10.00
N TRP A 136 14.93 -30.54 -10.55
CA TRP A 136 16.08 -30.03 -9.81
C TRP A 136 16.51 -28.67 -10.39
N PRO A 137 17.40 -27.89 -9.74
CA PRO A 137 17.67 -26.49 -10.13
C PRO A 137 18.02 -26.29 -11.60
N SER A 138 18.80 -27.20 -12.17
CA SER A 138 19.22 -27.16 -13.59
C SER A 138 18.37 -28.01 -14.55
N ALA A 139 17.20 -28.53 -14.12
CA ALA A 139 16.28 -29.23 -15.03
C ALA A 139 15.65 -28.24 -16.03
N ASP A 140 15.16 -28.78 -17.16
CA ASP A 140 14.57 -28.00 -18.24
C ASP A 140 13.40 -27.12 -17.76
N PRO A 141 13.52 -25.79 -17.83
CA PRO A 141 12.50 -24.87 -17.34
C PRO A 141 11.21 -24.90 -18.18
N GLU A 142 11.27 -25.27 -19.45
CA GLU A 142 10.09 -25.26 -20.36
C GLU A 142 9.06 -26.33 -19.99
N GLN A 143 9.49 -27.36 -19.30
CA GLN A 143 8.62 -28.44 -18.88
C GLN A 143 8.07 -28.29 -17.46
N ARG A 144 8.47 -27.27 -16.71
CA ARG A 144 8.04 -27.09 -15.31
C ARG A 144 6.60 -26.60 -15.21
N ILE A 145 5.86 -27.23 -14.29
CA ILE A 145 4.47 -26.87 -13.95
C ILE A 145 4.43 -26.11 -12.61
N LEU A 146 5.31 -26.46 -11.69
CA LEU A 146 5.43 -25.89 -10.33
C LEU A 146 6.70 -25.02 -10.21
N PRO A 147 6.85 -24.27 -9.11
CA PRO A 147 8.05 -23.47 -8.87
C PRO A 147 9.34 -24.28 -8.98
N ALA A 148 10.40 -23.66 -9.49
CA ALA A 148 11.70 -24.29 -9.62
C ALA A 148 12.33 -24.56 -8.26
N PRO A 149 12.80 -25.77 -7.95
CA PRO A 149 13.59 -26.01 -6.76
C PRO A 149 14.93 -25.26 -6.82
N GLN A 150 15.47 -24.93 -5.65
CA GLN A 150 16.74 -24.23 -5.51
C GLN A 150 17.81 -25.16 -4.92
N SER A 151 19.10 -24.80 -5.09
CA SER A 151 20.22 -25.65 -4.68
C SER A 151 20.44 -25.65 -3.16
N SER A 152 19.95 -24.63 -2.45
CA SER A 152 20.14 -24.46 -1.01
C SER A 152 18.90 -23.91 -0.33
N LEU A 153 18.84 -24.03 1.02
CA LEU A 153 17.78 -23.43 1.83
C LEU A 153 17.74 -21.91 1.70
N ILE A 154 18.91 -21.26 1.61
CA ILE A 154 19.01 -19.81 1.49
C ILE A 154 18.40 -19.39 0.15
N GLU A 155 18.81 -19.99 -0.93
CA GLU A 155 18.25 -19.70 -2.27
C GLU A 155 16.76 -20.03 -2.34
N THR A 156 16.28 -21.07 -1.64
CA THR A 156 14.85 -21.41 -1.56
C THR A 156 14.06 -20.32 -0.84
N ALA A 157 14.59 -19.80 0.26
CA ALA A 157 13.99 -18.69 0.99
C ALA A 157 14.02 -17.39 0.16
N GLU A 158 15.13 -17.11 -0.54
CA GLU A 158 15.24 -15.95 -1.44
C GLU A 158 14.26 -16.02 -2.61
N ALA A 159 14.09 -17.21 -3.22
CA ALA A 159 13.11 -17.43 -4.26
C ALA A 159 11.67 -17.24 -3.77
N ALA A 160 11.36 -17.72 -2.55
CA ALA A 160 10.07 -17.46 -1.90
C ALA A 160 9.89 -15.96 -1.61
N CYS A 161 10.93 -15.27 -1.11
CA CYS A 161 10.89 -13.82 -0.88
C CYS A 161 10.65 -13.03 -2.17
N LYS A 162 11.22 -13.47 -3.29
CA LYS A 162 10.97 -12.86 -4.58
C LYS A 162 9.51 -13.00 -5.01
N LEU A 163 8.93 -14.20 -4.86
CA LEU A 163 7.49 -14.42 -5.13
C LEU A 163 6.60 -13.60 -4.20
N ALA A 164 6.97 -13.50 -2.92
CA ALA A 164 6.25 -12.67 -1.95
C ALA A 164 6.33 -11.17 -2.28
N GLY A 165 7.48 -10.70 -2.81
CA GLY A 165 7.66 -9.32 -3.26
C GLY A 165 6.82 -8.95 -4.49
N ASP A 166 6.44 -9.94 -5.29
CA ASP A 166 5.59 -9.76 -6.49
C ASP A 166 4.09 -9.72 -6.13
N LEU A 167 3.70 -9.98 -4.87
CA LEU A 167 2.30 -9.89 -4.45
C LEU A 167 1.81 -8.44 -4.44
N PRO A 168 0.61 -8.18 -4.96
CA PRO A 168 -0.02 -6.87 -4.83
C PRO A 168 -0.24 -6.56 -3.33
N PHE A 169 0.06 -5.31 -2.92
CA PHE A 169 -0.19 -4.79 -1.56
C PHE A 169 0.65 -5.41 -0.42
N SER A 170 1.76 -6.07 -0.69
CA SER A 170 2.70 -6.47 0.35
C SER A 170 3.32 -5.21 0.98
N THR A 171 2.88 -4.84 2.19
CA THR A 171 3.42 -3.69 2.97
C THR A 171 4.55 -4.10 3.90
N LEU A 172 4.81 -5.40 4.06
CA LEU A 172 5.90 -5.95 4.85
C LEU A 172 7.08 -6.39 3.99
N ALA A 173 8.24 -6.50 4.63
CA ALA A 173 9.37 -7.17 4.04
C ALA A 173 8.95 -8.59 3.60
N PRO A 174 9.24 -8.98 2.35
CA PRO A 174 8.89 -10.30 1.84
C PRO A 174 9.35 -11.45 2.74
N GLN A 175 10.50 -11.29 3.41
CA GLN A 175 11.02 -12.25 4.38
C GLN A 175 10.03 -12.53 5.52
N THR A 176 9.38 -11.48 6.06
CA THR A 176 8.43 -11.67 7.16
C THR A 176 7.24 -12.53 6.74
N LEU A 177 6.70 -12.28 5.56
CA LEU A 177 5.61 -13.11 5.02
C LEU A 177 6.06 -14.55 4.82
N VAL A 178 7.23 -14.77 4.20
CA VAL A 178 7.77 -16.11 3.93
C VAL A 178 7.95 -16.90 5.22
N TRP A 179 8.55 -16.31 6.27
CA TRP A 179 8.77 -17.01 7.54
C TRP A 179 7.48 -17.26 8.33
N LYS A 180 6.51 -16.35 8.28
CA LYS A 180 5.19 -16.58 8.85
C LYS A 180 4.43 -17.68 8.11
N LEU A 181 4.50 -17.70 6.78
CA LEU A 181 3.93 -18.80 5.98
C LEU A 181 4.62 -20.13 6.26
N ALA A 182 5.94 -20.17 6.37
CA ALA A 182 6.67 -21.39 6.72
C ALA A 182 6.28 -21.91 8.09
N GLY A 183 6.07 -21.02 9.07
CA GLY A 183 5.54 -21.38 10.38
C GLY A 183 4.12 -21.94 10.32
N LEU A 184 3.25 -21.32 9.51
CA LEU A 184 1.87 -21.77 9.31
C LEU A 184 1.81 -23.13 8.60
N VAL A 185 2.62 -23.33 7.55
CA VAL A 185 2.78 -24.62 6.88
C VAL A 185 3.28 -25.70 7.83
N SER A 186 4.27 -25.35 8.69
CA SER A 186 4.76 -26.28 9.72
C SER A 186 3.69 -26.64 10.72
N LEU A 187 2.85 -25.71 11.15
CA LEU A 187 1.74 -25.97 12.07
C LEU A 187 0.65 -26.83 11.40
N ALA A 188 0.25 -26.50 10.17
CA ALA A 188 -0.69 -27.30 9.39
C ALA A 188 -0.22 -28.74 9.23
N ALA A 189 1.06 -28.94 8.97
CA ALA A 189 1.67 -30.27 8.85
C ALA A 189 1.60 -31.12 10.13
N THR A 190 1.43 -30.50 11.32
CA THR A 190 1.30 -31.26 12.58
C THR A 190 -0.08 -31.85 12.79
N GLY A 191 -1.12 -31.30 12.13
CA GLY A 191 -2.52 -31.68 12.34
C GLY A 191 -3.04 -31.43 13.78
N GLU A 192 -2.33 -30.62 14.58
CA GLU A 192 -2.67 -30.39 15.99
C GLU A 192 -3.68 -29.26 16.18
N ASP A 193 -3.82 -28.36 15.21
CA ASP A 193 -4.81 -27.29 15.24
C ASP A 193 -6.06 -27.69 14.47
N GLU A 194 -7.17 -27.95 15.18
CA GLU A 194 -8.45 -28.34 14.59
C GLU A 194 -9.03 -27.30 13.62
N ASN A 195 -8.53 -26.05 13.66
CA ASN A 195 -8.99 -24.95 12.81
C ASN A 195 -8.07 -24.71 11.60
N LEU A 196 -6.91 -25.32 11.56
CA LEU A 196 -5.95 -25.23 10.48
C LEU A 196 -5.92 -26.56 9.71
N ASP A 197 -6.72 -26.64 8.66
CA ASP A 197 -6.72 -27.79 7.76
C ASP A 197 -5.38 -27.89 7.00
N HIS A 198 -4.99 -29.10 6.62
CA HIS A 198 -3.85 -29.36 5.75
C HIS A 198 -3.99 -28.68 4.37
N THR A 199 -5.20 -28.25 4.00
CA THR A 199 -5.54 -27.74 2.67
C THR A 199 -5.67 -26.21 2.64
N PHE A 200 -4.87 -25.56 1.83
CA PHE A 200 -4.93 -24.12 1.54
C PHE A 200 -5.66 -23.90 0.21
N GLN A 201 -6.84 -23.28 0.25
CA GLN A 201 -7.60 -22.94 -0.95
C GLN A 201 -6.98 -21.72 -1.65
N ALA A 202 -6.68 -21.80 -2.93
CA ALA A 202 -6.03 -20.72 -3.68
C ALA A 202 -6.82 -19.40 -3.66
N GLY A 203 -8.15 -19.46 -3.64
CA GLY A 203 -9.01 -18.29 -3.54
C GLY A 203 -8.94 -17.56 -2.19
N GLU A 204 -8.46 -18.22 -1.13
CA GLU A 204 -8.32 -17.68 0.22
C GLU A 204 -6.92 -17.14 0.50
N LEU A 205 -5.92 -17.55 -0.29
CA LEU A 205 -4.52 -17.20 -0.08
C LEU A 205 -4.24 -15.69 -0.08
N PRO A 206 -4.81 -14.85 -0.96
CA PRO A 206 -4.58 -13.42 -0.89
C PRO A 206 -4.97 -12.81 0.45
N ASN A 207 -6.09 -13.26 1.03
CA ASN A 207 -6.53 -12.80 2.36
C ASN A 207 -5.63 -13.35 3.47
N LEU A 208 -5.22 -14.62 3.36
CA LEU A 208 -4.28 -15.22 4.31
C LEU A 208 -2.94 -14.46 4.32
N PHE A 209 -2.40 -14.14 3.15
CA PHE A 209 -1.16 -13.37 3.03
C PHE A 209 -1.32 -11.99 3.66
N GLU A 210 -2.43 -11.31 3.42
CA GLU A 210 -2.73 -10.04 4.05
C GLU A 210 -2.77 -10.13 5.58
N GLN A 211 -3.42 -11.15 6.13
CA GLN A 211 -3.48 -11.40 7.58
C GLN A 211 -2.10 -11.61 8.20
N LEU A 212 -1.26 -12.40 7.54
CA LEU A 212 0.10 -12.69 8.02
C LEU A 212 1.03 -11.46 7.96
N VAL A 213 0.74 -10.51 7.07
CA VAL A 213 1.51 -9.26 6.90
C VAL A 213 1.06 -8.18 7.86
N MET A 214 -0.05 -8.34 8.59
CA MET A 214 -0.53 -7.34 9.53
C MET A 214 0.48 -7.11 10.65
N GLN A 215 0.95 -5.87 10.75
CA GLN A 215 1.66 -5.37 11.92
C GLN A 215 0.65 -4.67 12.82
N LEU A 216 0.45 -5.23 14.02
CA LEU A 216 -0.38 -4.62 15.04
C LEU A 216 0.41 -3.51 15.74
N GLN A 217 -0.22 -2.36 15.97
CA GLN A 217 0.40 -1.25 16.68
C GLN A 217 0.18 -1.41 18.18
N ASP A 218 1.25 -1.50 18.94
CA ASP A 218 1.17 -1.55 20.39
C ASP A 218 1.12 -0.14 20.98
N LEU A 219 0.35 0.00 22.04
CA LEU A 219 0.32 1.22 22.83
C LEU A 219 1.69 1.44 23.45
N PRO A 220 2.30 2.64 23.35
CA PRO A 220 3.58 2.93 23.96
C PRO A 220 3.50 2.78 25.48
N LEU A 221 4.63 2.46 26.12
CA LEU A 221 4.68 2.41 27.57
C LEU A 221 4.54 3.82 28.15
N PRO A 222 3.77 4.00 29.25
CA PRO A 222 3.68 5.27 29.91
C PRO A 222 5.04 5.65 30.53
N PRO A 223 5.31 6.95 30.68
CA PRO A 223 6.51 7.41 31.37
C PRO A 223 6.48 6.98 32.84
N SER A 224 7.64 6.71 33.39
CA SER A 224 7.77 6.37 34.82
C SER A 224 8.71 7.38 35.50
N PRO A 225 8.23 8.12 36.52
CA PRO A 225 6.85 8.09 37.04
C PRO A 225 5.85 8.84 36.15
N TYR A 226 4.63 8.32 36.03
CA TYR A 226 3.53 9.07 35.42
C TYR A 226 3.02 10.10 36.42
N ARG A 227 2.81 11.33 35.95
CA ARG A 227 2.28 12.42 36.77
C ARG A 227 0.94 12.88 36.20
N VAL A 228 -0.10 12.77 37.02
CA VAL A 228 -1.46 13.15 36.67
C VAL A 228 -1.51 14.65 36.34
N GLN A 229 -2.24 14.98 35.27
CA GLN A 229 -2.46 16.36 34.86
C GLN A 229 -3.61 17.00 35.64
N GLU A 230 -3.64 18.33 35.70
CA GLU A 230 -4.74 19.05 36.29
C GLU A 230 -6.01 18.84 35.42
N HIS A 231 -7.11 18.46 36.09
CA HIS A 231 -8.38 18.15 35.44
C HIS A 231 -8.23 17.05 34.34
N GLU A 232 -7.37 16.09 34.58
CA GLU A 232 -7.16 14.97 33.64
C GLU A 232 -8.46 14.20 33.43
N PRO A 233 -8.90 13.99 32.17
CA PRO A 233 -10.13 13.25 31.88
C PRO A 233 -9.97 11.76 32.23
N ASP A 234 -11.05 11.16 32.77
CA ASP A 234 -11.10 9.69 32.94
C ASP A 234 -11.06 8.99 31.59
N LEU A 235 -10.27 7.92 31.45
CA LEU A 235 -10.18 7.20 30.17
C LEU A 235 -11.50 6.56 29.76
N LEU A 236 -12.11 5.82 30.68
CA LEU A 236 -13.32 5.08 30.42
C LEU A 236 -14.52 5.78 31.05
N THR A 237 -15.30 6.43 30.20
CA THR A 237 -16.61 6.99 30.57
C THR A 237 -17.71 6.15 29.92
N GLY A 238 -18.99 6.52 30.17
CA GLY A 238 -20.13 5.92 29.47
C GLY A 238 -20.25 6.33 27.99
N GLU A 239 -19.52 7.36 27.59
CA GLU A 239 -19.57 7.91 26.24
C GLU A 239 -18.99 6.95 25.18
N ARG A 240 -19.67 6.83 24.04
CA ARG A 240 -19.23 5.98 22.95
C ARG A 240 -18.07 6.57 22.15
N VAL A 241 -18.07 7.87 21.95
CA VAL A 241 -17.06 8.62 21.21
C VAL A 241 -16.59 9.77 22.05
N ARG A 242 -15.29 9.88 22.24
CA ARG A 242 -14.66 10.97 22.97
C ARG A 242 -13.57 11.62 22.15
N LEU A 243 -13.44 12.91 22.25
CA LEU A 243 -12.42 13.70 21.55
C LEU A 243 -11.52 14.39 22.57
N ILE A 244 -10.32 13.85 22.73
CA ILE A 244 -9.30 14.37 23.65
C ILE A 244 -8.35 15.27 22.88
N VAL A 245 -8.23 16.51 23.30
CA VAL A 245 -7.48 17.54 22.58
C VAL A 245 -6.36 18.08 23.45
N GLY A 246 -5.19 18.25 22.85
CA GLY A 246 -4.05 18.87 23.52
C GLY A 246 -2.95 19.24 22.53
N TYR A 247 -2.18 20.26 22.83
CA TYR A 247 -1.04 20.69 22.02
C TYR A 247 0.05 19.62 21.95
N SER A 248 1.01 19.80 21.04
CA SER A 248 2.20 18.93 21.00
C SER A 248 2.95 19.02 22.33
N GLY A 249 3.31 17.86 22.88
CA GLY A 249 3.93 17.80 24.21
C GLY A 249 2.97 17.86 25.41
N ALA A 250 1.64 17.91 25.19
CA ALA A 250 0.64 17.83 26.25
C ALA A 250 0.52 16.44 26.92
N GLY A 251 1.16 15.42 26.33
CA GLY A 251 1.15 14.07 26.91
C GLY A 251 -0.07 13.24 26.57
N LYS A 252 -0.79 13.50 25.46
CA LYS A 252 -1.99 12.74 25.04
C LYS A 252 -1.75 11.24 24.96
N THR A 253 -0.72 10.83 24.26
CA THR A 253 -0.34 9.41 24.11
C THR A 253 0.11 8.80 25.45
N SER A 254 0.80 9.59 26.28
CA SER A 254 1.21 9.13 27.63
C SER A 254 0.02 8.97 28.56
N TRP A 255 -0.96 9.88 28.51
CA TRP A 255 -2.22 9.78 29.23
C TRP A 255 -3.00 8.51 28.81
N LEU A 256 -3.13 8.28 27.51
CA LEU A 256 -3.77 7.09 26.99
C LEU A 256 -3.07 5.82 27.48
N ALA A 257 -1.73 5.78 27.39
CA ALA A 257 -0.92 4.62 27.80
C ALA A 257 -1.07 4.32 29.29
N GLN A 258 -1.02 5.36 30.14
CA GLN A 258 -1.22 5.21 31.58
C GLN A 258 -2.63 4.73 31.91
N SER A 259 -3.63 5.33 31.27
CA SER A 259 -5.03 5.00 31.52
C SER A 259 -5.35 3.58 31.05
N ALA A 260 -4.75 3.14 29.95
CA ALA A 260 -4.93 1.78 29.42
C ALA A 260 -4.45 0.69 30.39
N GLN A 261 -3.42 0.95 31.20
CA GLN A 261 -2.95 0.01 32.22
C GLN A 261 -3.99 -0.25 33.32
N HIS A 262 -4.89 0.68 33.55
CA HIS A 262 -5.92 0.60 34.57
C HIS A 262 -7.31 0.30 34.01
N ALA A 263 -7.44 0.18 32.67
CA ALA A 263 -8.70 -0.07 32.03
C ALA A 263 -9.11 -1.55 32.13
N SER A 264 -10.36 -1.79 32.49
CA SER A 264 -10.98 -3.10 32.40
C SER A 264 -11.61 -3.25 31.02
N GLY A 265 -10.98 -4.00 30.12
CA GLY A 265 -11.49 -4.27 28.78
C GLY A 265 -10.42 -4.20 27.71
N ALA A 266 -10.76 -4.67 26.52
CA ALA A 266 -9.83 -4.65 25.39
C ALA A 266 -9.69 -3.22 24.85
N MET A 267 -8.43 -2.77 24.77
CA MET A 267 -8.07 -1.52 24.13
C MET A 267 -7.20 -1.76 22.91
N ILE A 268 -7.55 -1.09 21.82
CA ILE A 268 -6.84 -1.14 20.56
C ILE A 268 -6.32 0.27 20.27
N TYR A 269 -5.01 0.38 20.02
CA TYR A 269 -4.36 1.65 19.69
C TYR A 269 -3.96 1.67 18.22
N LEU A 270 -4.19 2.78 17.55
CA LEU A 270 -3.73 3.05 16.20
C LEU A 270 -3.30 4.52 16.07
N ASP A 271 -2.04 4.73 15.70
CA ASP A 271 -1.58 6.03 15.22
C ASP A 271 -1.99 6.18 13.75
N VAL A 272 -2.82 7.16 13.47
CA VAL A 272 -3.40 7.36 12.13
C VAL A 272 -2.71 8.47 11.34
N ALA A 273 -1.60 9.02 11.83
CA ALA A 273 -0.88 10.11 11.17
C ALA A 273 -0.54 9.82 9.71
N ASP A 274 -0.13 8.58 9.42
CA ASP A 274 0.29 8.14 8.09
C ASP A 274 -0.78 7.29 7.37
N THR A 275 -2.00 7.25 7.89
CA THR A 275 -3.09 6.44 7.33
C THR A 275 -3.95 7.30 6.41
N PRO A 276 -4.01 7.00 5.09
CA PRO A 276 -4.96 7.68 4.21
C PRO A 276 -6.40 7.49 4.72
N GLY A 277 -7.21 8.56 4.67
CA GLY A 277 -8.59 8.51 5.16
C GLY A 277 -9.41 7.35 4.59
N ALA A 278 -9.30 7.09 3.29
CA ALA A 278 -9.95 5.96 2.62
C ALA A 278 -9.51 4.57 3.13
N ALA A 279 -8.31 4.46 3.71
CA ALA A 279 -7.77 3.21 4.27
C ALA A 279 -8.06 3.03 5.76
N LEU A 280 -8.58 4.07 6.44
CA LEU A 280 -8.77 4.10 7.88
C LEU A 280 -9.64 2.94 8.40
N ALA A 281 -10.79 2.72 7.79
CA ALA A 281 -11.71 1.65 8.19
C ALA A 281 -11.07 0.27 8.05
N ASN A 282 -10.27 0.05 7.00
CA ASN A 282 -9.50 -1.17 6.82
C ASN A 282 -8.42 -1.33 7.91
N ALA A 283 -7.69 -0.27 8.23
CA ALA A 283 -6.66 -0.30 9.25
C ALA A 283 -7.25 -0.66 10.63
N VAL A 284 -8.33 0.02 11.03
CA VAL A 284 -9.03 -0.27 12.30
C VAL A 284 -9.62 -1.69 12.31
N ALA A 285 -10.27 -2.11 11.23
CA ALA A 285 -10.84 -3.46 11.13
C ALA A 285 -9.76 -4.54 11.30
N ARG A 286 -8.58 -4.35 10.72
CA ARG A 286 -7.43 -5.25 10.85
C ARG A 286 -6.89 -5.33 12.28
N GLU A 287 -6.72 -4.17 12.93
CA GLU A 287 -6.27 -4.14 14.33
C GLU A 287 -7.27 -4.85 15.25
N VAL A 288 -8.57 -4.58 15.09
CA VAL A 288 -9.63 -5.24 15.85
C VAL A 288 -9.64 -6.75 15.60
N ALA A 289 -9.61 -7.17 14.34
CA ALA A 289 -9.61 -8.57 13.97
C ALA A 289 -8.36 -9.30 14.47
N GLY A 290 -7.19 -8.70 14.25
CA GLY A 290 -5.91 -9.30 14.64
C GLY A 290 -5.73 -9.46 16.14
N ARG A 291 -6.32 -8.59 16.98
CA ARG A 291 -6.17 -8.66 18.43
C ARG A 291 -7.21 -9.55 19.11
N LEU A 292 -8.44 -9.55 18.62
CA LEU A 292 -9.58 -10.11 19.35
C LEU A 292 -10.09 -11.44 18.80
N PHE A 293 -9.68 -11.80 17.58
CA PHE A 293 -10.20 -12.99 16.89
C PHE A 293 -9.10 -13.95 16.43
N GLN A 294 -7.93 -13.93 17.10
CA GLN A 294 -6.78 -14.77 16.76
C GLN A 294 -6.98 -16.26 16.98
N THR A 295 -7.93 -16.65 17.84
CA THR A 295 -8.16 -18.06 18.20
C THR A 295 -9.48 -18.57 17.65
N GLY A 296 -9.47 -19.74 17.05
CA GLY A 296 -10.68 -20.53 16.79
C GLY A 296 -11.38 -20.25 15.46
N GLY A 297 -10.68 -20.13 14.33
CA GLY A 297 -11.34 -20.03 13.01
C GLY A 297 -12.15 -18.75 12.77
N GLY A 298 -12.33 -17.92 13.80
CA GLY A 298 -13.14 -16.71 13.76
C GLY A 298 -12.61 -15.64 12.80
N LEU A 299 -11.30 -15.60 12.58
CA LEU A 299 -10.70 -14.67 11.63
C LEU A 299 -11.14 -14.97 10.18
N ARG A 300 -11.21 -16.26 9.83
CA ARG A 300 -11.62 -16.73 8.49
C ARG A 300 -13.08 -16.40 8.17
N GLU A 301 -13.95 -16.43 9.18
CA GLU A 301 -15.37 -16.07 9.02
C GLU A 301 -15.60 -14.56 8.99
N ILE A 302 -14.68 -13.78 9.55
CA ILE A 302 -14.79 -12.32 9.71
C ILE A 302 -14.19 -11.58 8.51
N LEU A 303 -13.05 -12.05 8.01
CA LEU A 303 -12.41 -11.46 6.84
C LEU A 303 -13.06 -12.03 5.57
N LEU A 304 -14.23 -11.51 5.24
CA LEU A 304 -14.94 -11.86 4.01
C LEU A 304 -14.10 -11.42 2.79
N PRO A 305 -13.82 -12.34 1.86
CA PRO A 305 -13.13 -11.98 0.62
C PRO A 305 -13.86 -10.86 -0.11
N GLY A 306 -13.18 -9.72 -0.32
CA GLY A 306 -13.73 -8.58 -1.05
C GLY A 306 -14.71 -7.70 -0.26
N ALA A 307 -14.84 -7.88 1.06
CA ALA A 307 -15.54 -6.91 1.89
C ALA A 307 -14.70 -5.65 2.11
N SER A 308 -15.35 -4.49 2.09
CA SER A 308 -14.71 -3.22 2.45
C SER A 308 -14.34 -3.19 3.93
N GLY A 309 -13.36 -2.36 4.30
CA GLY A 309 -13.00 -2.17 5.70
C GLY A 309 -14.18 -1.74 6.57
N ARG A 310 -15.12 -0.96 6.03
CA ARG A 310 -16.34 -0.56 6.72
C ARG A 310 -17.28 -1.74 6.96
N GLU A 311 -17.45 -2.62 5.99
CA GLU A 311 -18.27 -3.84 6.13
C GLU A 311 -17.66 -4.82 7.15
N ILE A 312 -16.34 -5.01 7.08
CA ILE A 312 -15.61 -5.83 8.05
C ILE A 312 -15.77 -5.25 9.46
N LEU A 313 -15.61 -3.93 9.62
CA LEU A 313 -15.74 -3.27 10.92
C LEU A 313 -17.17 -3.37 11.46
N GLN A 314 -18.19 -3.28 10.62
CA GLN A 314 -19.58 -3.52 11.01
C GLN A 314 -19.81 -4.95 11.49
N LEU A 315 -19.23 -5.93 10.82
CA LEU A 315 -19.34 -7.34 11.21
C LEU A 315 -18.63 -7.60 12.54
N LEU A 316 -17.41 -7.06 12.69
CA LEU A 316 -16.64 -7.15 13.94
C LEU A 316 -17.39 -6.50 15.10
N SER A 317 -17.93 -5.29 14.89
CA SER A 317 -18.73 -4.57 15.88
C SER A 317 -19.91 -5.39 16.37
N ARG A 318 -20.66 -5.98 15.43
CA ARG A 318 -21.80 -6.85 15.77
C ARG A 318 -21.39 -8.10 16.56
N ARG A 319 -20.32 -8.76 16.15
CA ARG A 319 -19.82 -9.95 16.84
C ARG A 319 -19.32 -9.66 18.26
N LEU A 320 -18.70 -8.51 18.46
CA LEU A 320 -18.31 -8.06 19.80
C LEU A 320 -19.53 -7.82 20.67
N ALA A 321 -20.58 -7.20 20.14
CA ALA A 321 -21.84 -7.01 20.83
C ALA A 321 -22.53 -8.33 21.18
N GLU A 322 -22.52 -9.33 20.26
CA GLU A 322 -23.05 -10.68 20.49
C GLU A 322 -22.30 -11.43 21.60
N ARG A 323 -21.00 -11.16 21.79
CA ARG A 323 -20.17 -11.70 22.87
C ARG A 323 -20.30 -10.91 24.16
N GLY A 324 -20.96 -9.76 24.15
CA GLY A 324 -21.02 -8.85 25.29
C GLY A 324 -19.66 -8.19 25.61
N GLU A 325 -18.73 -8.17 24.65
CA GLU A 325 -17.40 -7.59 24.78
C GLU A 325 -17.41 -6.13 24.36
N ILE A 326 -16.95 -5.24 25.24
CA ILE A 326 -16.78 -3.82 24.93
C ILE A 326 -15.31 -3.59 24.58
N VAL A 327 -15.10 -3.09 23.37
CA VAL A 327 -13.77 -2.74 22.84
C VAL A 327 -13.66 -1.24 22.70
N THR A 328 -12.56 -0.69 23.19
CA THR A 328 -12.20 0.72 23.02
C THR A 328 -11.11 0.83 21.96
N VAL A 329 -11.40 1.56 20.87
CA VAL A 329 -10.45 1.88 19.81
C VAL A 329 -9.94 3.30 20.04
N ALA A 330 -8.65 3.42 20.33
CA ALA A 330 -7.99 4.69 20.51
C ALA A 330 -7.23 5.07 19.23
N LEU A 331 -7.58 6.22 18.64
CA LEU A 331 -6.95 6.74 17.42
C LEU A 331 -6.15 8.00 17.79
N ASP A 332 -4.85 7.95 17.56
CA ASP A 332 -3.96 9.10 17.78
C ASP A 332 -3.73 9.87 16.49
N ASN A 333 -3.51 11.17 16.59
CA ASN A 333 -3.26 12.10 15.48
C ASN A 333 -4.45 12.31 14.52
N VAL A 334 -5.70 12.13 14.99
CA VAL A 334 -6.91 12.27 14.15
C VAL A 334 -7.07 13.64 13.47
N HIS A 335 -6.40 14.68 13.95
CA HIS A 335 -6.41 16.03 13.34
C HIS A 335 -5.79 16.07 11.92
N GLN A 336 -5.14 15.00 11.48
CA GLN A 336 -4.56 14.86 10.16
C GLN A 336 -5.50 14.17 9.16
N LEU A 337 -6.63 13.66 9.63
CA LEU A 337 -7.60 12.94 8.80
C LEU A 337 -8.78 13.82 8.39
N PRO A 338 -9.35 13.61 7.19
CA PRO A 338 -10.62 14.20 6.82
C PRO A 338 -11.74 13.76 7.78
N ALA A 339 -12.56 14.70 8.22
CA ALA A 339 -13.62 14.45 9.20
C ALA A 339 -14.66 13.43 8.69
N ASP A 340 -15.00 13.45 7.40
CA ASP A 340 -15.96 12.53 6.77
C ASP A 340 -15.50 11.08 6.79
N ASP A 341 -14.22 10.82 6.58
CA ASP A 341 -13.65 9.47 6.61
C ASP A 341 -13.69 8.89 8.02
N LEU A 342 -13.31 9.71 9.00
CA LEU A 342 -13.35 9.34 10.42
C LEU A 342 -14.79 9.05 10.86
N MET A 343 -15.76 9.90 10.46
CA MET A 343 -17.17 9.68 10.74
C MET A 343 -17.69 8.37 10.13
N GLY A 344 -17.38 8.11 8.85
CA GLY A 344 -17.82 6.88 8.18
C GLY A 344 -17.26 5.63 8.87
N MET A 345 -16.02 5.67 9.35
CA MET A 345 -15.40 4.59 10.11
C MET A 345 -16.09 4.41 11.48
N ILE A 346 -16.29 5.48 12.25
CA ILE A 346 -16.95 5.45 13.57
C ILE A 346 -18.40 4.92 13.46
N GLN A 347 -19.12 5.30 12.41
CA GLN A 347 -20.47 4.79 12.16
C GLN A 347 -20.48 3.29 11.84
N SER A 348 -19.41 2.76 11.25
CA SER A 348 -19.26 1.33 10.98
C SER A 348 -19.01 0.51 12.24
N GLY A 349 -18.33 1.09 13.25
CA GLY A 349 -18.05 0.45 14.54
C GLY A 349 -19.09 0.80 15.62
N ARG A 350 -20.39 0.59 15.40
CA ARG A 350 -21.47 1.08 16.28
C ARG A 350 -21.41 0.58 17.72
N ASP A 351 -20.96 -0.63 17.92
CA ASP A 351 -20.91 -1.27 19.25
C ASP A 351 -19.52 -1.17 19.89
N MET A 352 -18.63 -0.39 19.28
CA MET A 352 -17.30 -0.08 19.81
C MET A 352 -17.28 1.31 20.42
N ARG A 353 -16.34 1.51 21.34
CA ARG A 353 -16.01 2.84 21.89
C ARG A 353 -14.81 3.41 21.16
N PHE A 354 -14.79 4.74 20.99
CA PHE A 354 -13.71 5.44 20.32
C PHE A 354 -13.16 6.54 21.21
N VAL A 355 -11.84 6.58 21.35
CA VAL A 355 -11.10 7.67 21.98
C VAL A 355 -10.21 8.31 20.91
N LEU A 356 -10.53 9.52 20.53
CA LEU A 356 -9.88 10.27 19.48
C LEU A 356 -8.91 11.27 20.08
N LEU A 357 -7.62 11.17 19.74
CA LEU A 357 -6.60 12.09 20.23
C LEU A 357 -6.21 13.05 19.10
N GLY A 358 -6.39 14.35 19.33
CA GLY A 358 -6.11 15.39 18.33
C GLY A 358 -5.37 16.60 18.88
N ARG A 359 -4.90 17.48 17.99
CA ARG A 359 -4.45 18.84 18.33
C ARG A 359 -5.65 19.78 18.21
N PRO A 360 -5.68 20.93 18.91
CA PRO A 360 -6.80 21.87 18.84
C PRO A 360 -6.91 22.62 17.50
N GLU A 361 -6.16 22.24 16.50
CA GLU A 361 -6.03 22.85 15.17
C GLU A 361 -6.61 21.95 14.08
N GLY A 362 -6.78 22.48 12.86
CA GLY A 362 -7.25 21.72 11.71
C GLY A 362 -8.71 21.26 11.81
N GLU A 363 -8.97 20.02 11.44
CA GLU A 363 -10.31 19.43 11.32
C GLU A 363 -11.04 19.17 12.67
N VAL A 364 -10.39 19.42 13.81
CA VAL A 364 -10.98 19.08 15.13
C VAL A 364 -12.31 19.79 15.40
N SER A 365 -12.45 21.06 15.03
CA SER A 365 -13.72 21.77 15.17
C SER A 365 -14.82 21.22 14.26
N THR A 366 -14.45 20.77 13.08
CA THR A 366 -15.34 20.06 12.15
C THR A 366 -15.77 18.72 12.73
N LEU A 367 -14.83 17.97 13.33
CA LEU A 367 -15.11 16.71 14.02
C LEU A 367 -16.05 16.87 15.20
N GLU A 368 -15.88 17.89 16.04
CA GLU A 368 -16.83 18.20 17.13
C GLU A 368 -18.26 18.39 16.60
N ALA A 369 -18.39 19.20 15.56
CA ALA A 369 -19.70 19.50 14.97
C ALA A 369 -20.35 18.27 14.32
N ILE A 370 -19.59 17.50 13.56
CA ILE A 370 -20.08 16.34 12.83
C ILE A 370 -20.39 15.16 13.78
N LEU A 371 -19.55 14.90 14.77
CA LEU A 371 -19.72 13.80 15.72
C LEU A 371 -20.69 14.15 16.85
N GLY A 372 -21.01 15.44 17.04
CA GLY A 372 -21.86 15.92 18.13
C GLY A 372 -21.24 15.70 19.51
N VAL A 373 -19.91 15.68 19.63
CA VAL A 373 -19.15 15.49 20.86
C VAL A 373 -18.51 16.77 21.29
N THR A 374 -18.34 16.95 22.59
CA THR A 374 -17.57 18.07 23.13
C THR A 374 -16.14 17.65 23.34
N ARG A 375 -15.17 18.49 22.92
CA ARG A 375 -13.76 18.19 23.15
C ARG A 375 -13.42 18.25 24.64
N GLU A 376 -12.61 17.31 25.09
CA GLU A 376 -12.02 17.29 26.43
C GLU A 376 -10.55 17.68 26.30
N ALA A 377 -10.11 18.69 27.08
CA ALA A 377 -8.77 19.21 26.93
C ALA A 377 -7.81 18.62 27.95
N LEU A 378 -6.64 18.16 27.50
CA LEU A 378 -5.49 17.93 28.38
C LEU A 378 -4.78 19.26 28.58
N LEU A 379 -4.92 19.79 29.80
CA LEU A 379 -4.49 21.16 30.14
C LEU A 379 -3.02 21.22 30.56
N GLY A 380 -2.39 20.06 30.84
CA GLY A 380 -1.01 20.00 31.31
C GLY A 380 -0.90 19.96 32.83
N TRP A 381 0.28 20.21 33.36
CA TRP A 381 0.58 20.09 34.78
C TRP A 381 0.21 21.35 35.59
N GLY A 382 -0.43 21.11 36.71
CA GLY A 382 -0.68 22.18 37.70
C GLY A 382 0.56 22.49 38.53
N PRO A 383 0.50 23.56 39.36
CA PRO A 383 1.64 24.03 40.16
C PRO A 383 2.24 22.97 41.11
N ASP A 384 1.37 22.16 41.72
CA ASP A 384 1.79 21.11 42.67
C ASP A 384 2.55 19.99 41.96
N THR A 385 2.10 19.59 40.77
CA THR A 385 2.78 18.57 39.91
C THR A 385 4.13 19.10 39.45
N VAL A 386 4.21 20.36 39.04
CA VAL A 386 5.47 21.04 38.67
C VAL A 386 6.42 21.09 39.84
N ALA A 387 5.93 21.47 41.06
CA ALA A 387 6.75 21.50 42.25
C ALA A 387 7.30 20.13 42.63
N ALA A 388 6.47 19.09 42.56
CA ALA A 388 6.88 17.70 42.81
C ALA A 388 7.95 17.25 41.77
N ALA A 389 7.75 17.53 40.49
CA ALA A 389 8.73 17.23 39.46
C ALA A 389 10.06 17.93 39.65
N ALA A 390 10.01 19.20 40.04
CA ALA A 390 11.19 19.99 40.35
C ALA A 390 11.96 19.46 41.58
N HIS A 391 11.23 19.09 42.63
CA HIS A 391 11.80 18.49 43.84
C HIS A 391 12.51 17.16 43.54
N ASP A 392 11.89 16.30 42.73
CA ASP A 392 12.48 14.99 42.40
C ASP A 392 13.77 15.10 41.59
N GLN A 393 13.97 16.18 40.88
CA GLN A 393 15.23 16.51 40.18
C GLN A 393 16.14 17.41 41.00
N GLY A 394 15.87 17.58 42.27
CA GLY A 394 16.74 18.37 43.17
C GLY A 394 16.67 19.87 42.98
N CYS A 395 15.66 20.36 42.27
CA CYS A 395 15.50 21.80 42.04
C CYS A 395 14.79 22.51 43.19
N GLN A 396 15.28 23.73 43.50
CA GLN A 396 14.63 24.61 44.42
C GLN A 396 13.52 25.41 43.71
N SER A 397 12.29 25.28 44.20
CA SER A 397 11.13 25.94 43.60
C SER A 397 10.20 26.52 44.64
N GLY A 398 9.85 27.79 44.48
CA GLY A 398 8.73 28.40 45.19
C GLY A 398 7.45 28.32 44.38
N ALA A 399 6.28 28.47 45.02
CA ALA A 399 4.99 28.46 44.32
C ALA A 399 4.92 29.50 43.18
N ALA A 400 5.49 30.67 43.36
CA ALA A 400 5.56 31.70 42.33
C ALA A 400 6.46 31.33 41.18
N ASP A 401 7.54 30.56 41.42
CA ASP A 401 8.46 30.13 40.41
C ASP A 401 7.81 29.01 39.56
N CYS A 402 7.09 28.09 40.19
CA CYS A 402 6.31 27.06 39.52
C CYS A 402 5.20 27.69 38.65
N GLN A 403 4.48 28.66 39.15
CA GLN A 403 3.46 29.38 38.39
C GLN A 403 4.06 30.11 37.19
N ARG A 404 5.23 30.73 37.36
CA ARG A 404 5.93 31.41 36.28
C ARG A 404 6.41 30.40 35.21
N LEU A 405 6.90 29.26 35.63
CA LEU A 405 7.29 28.19 34.70
C LEU A 405 6.08 27.69 33.87
N ILE A 406 4.92 27.52 34.52
CA ILE A 406 3.67 27.16 33.85
C ILE A 406 3.30 28.18 32.77
N GLU A 407 3.38 29.46 33.08
CA GLU A 407 3.10 30.56 32.13
C GLU A 407 4.04 30.50 30.91
N LEU A 408 5.31 30.23 31.14
CA LEU A 408 6.34 30.16 30.09
C LEU A 408 6.26 28.88 29.23
N THR A 409 5.89 27.76 29.84
CA THR A 409 5.83 26.44 29.16
C THR A 409 4.44 26.09 28.65
N GLY A 410 3.42 26.81 29.07
CA GLY A 410 2.01 26.48 28.78
C GLY A 410 1.50 25.27 29.53
N SER A 411 2.08 24.95 30.68
CA SER A 411 1.75 23.75 31.47
C SER A 411 2.14 22.43 30.79
N LEU A 412 2.72 22.43 29.57
CA LEU A 412 2.93 21.23 28.77
C LEU A 412 4.05 20.37 29.37
N PRO A 413 3.79 19.08 29.71
CA PRO A 413 4.74 18.21 30.41
C PRO A 413 6.11 18.13 29.77
N LEU A 414 6.19 18.03 28.44
CA LEU A 414 7.45 17.98 27.71
C LEU A 414 8.33 19.19 28.00
N PHE A 415 7.78 20.39 27.94
CA PHE A 415 8.53 21.61 28.15
C PHE A 415 8.84 21.86 29.63
N VAL A 416 7.94 21.50 30.54
CA VAL A 416 8.16 21.59 31.98
C VAL A 416 9.33 20.69 32.42
N LEU A 417 9.33 19.40 32.00
CA LEU A 417 10.41 18.47 32.33
C LEU A 417 11.76 18.95 31.80
N ASN A 418 11.77 19.37 30.54
CA ASN A 418 12.99 19.88 29.94
C ASN A 418 13.48 21.19 30.61
N ALA A 419 12.58 22.09 31.00
CA ALA A 419 12.93 23.27 31.74
C ALA A 419 13.51 22.95 33.13
N ILE A 420 12.92 22.01 33.86
CA ILE A 420 13.45 21.56 35.16
C ILE A 420 14.86 20.97 34.99
N SER A 421 15.06 20.13 33.96
CA SER A 421 16.40 19.61 33.65
C SER A 421 17.40 20.73 33.31
N VAL A 422 16.95 21.78 32.60
CA VAL A 422 17.76 22.99 32.35
C VAL A 422 18.08 23.72 33.66
N ALA A 423 17.10 23.85 34.58
CA ALA A 423 17.32 24.52 35.85
C ALA A 423 18.32 23.77 36.73
N GLU A 424 18.20 22.45 36.79
CA GLU A 424 19.10 21.60 37.58
C GLU A 424 20.54 21.77 37.13
N SER A 425 20.82 21.73 35.85
CA SER A 425 22.19 21.75 35.38
C SER A 425 22.81 23.15 35.18
N ASP A 426 22.07 24.14 34.62
CA ASP A 426 22.64 25.47 34.27
C ASP A 426 22.41 26.50 35.34
N TYR A 427 21.46 26.30 36.24
CA TYR A 427 21.05 27.25 37.25
C TYR A 427 21.16 26.67 38.67
N TYR A 428 21.96 25.64 38.87
CA TYR A 428 22.15 24.99 40.16
C TYR A 428 20.83 24.60 40.84
N GLY A 429 19.87 24.16 40.07
CA GLY A 429 18.55 23.81 40.55
C GLY A 429 17.59 24.97 40.82
N SER A 430 17.93 26.21 40.47
CA SER A 430 17.06 27.37 40.72
C SER A 430 16.08 27.64 39.59
N LEU A 431 14.82 27.22 39.74
CA LEU A 431 13.74 27.59 38.83
C LEU A 431 13.54 29.09 38.70
N LYS A 432 13.74 29.84 39.79
CA LYS A 432 13.63 31.29 39.79
C LYS A 432 14.58 31.94 38.81
N GLN A 433 15.86 31.51 38.79
CA GLN A 433 16.86 32.07 37.88
C GLN A 433 16.58 31.71 36.42
N LEU A 434 16.19 30.47 36.15
CA LEU A 434 15.77 30.03 34.82
C LEU A 434 14.59 30.87 34.30
N CYS A 435 13.51 30.97 35.11
CA CYS A 435 12.32 31.74 34.71
C CYS A 435 12.62 33.22 34.48
N ALA A 436 13.50 33.82 35.30
CA ALA A 436 13.92 35.21 35.12
C ALA A 436 14.73 35.40 33.82
N ASP A 437 15.54 34.44 33.48
CA ASP A 437 16.34 34.44 32.23
C ASP A 437 15.47 34.22 30.98
N LEU A 438 14.60 33.23 31.02
CA LEU A 438 13.61 32.99 29.95
C LEU A 438 12.71 34.21 29.74
N ALA A 439 12.22 34.84 30.80
CA ALA A 439 11.34 36.01 30.72
C ALA A 439 12.03 37.25 30.12
N ARG A 440 13.35 37.34 30.23
CA ARG A 440 14.13 38.41 29.55
C ARG A 440 14.30 38.17 28.06
N SER A 441 14.39 36.93 27.66
CA SER A 441 14.70 36.52 26.30
C SER A 441 13.46 36.17 25.47
N ALA A 442 12.37 35.75 26.11
CA ALA A 442 11.15 35.30 25.47
C ALA A 442 10.00 36.32 25.69
N HIS A 443 9.45 36.79 24.59
CA HIS A 443 8.27 37.67 24.58
C HIS A 443 6.97 36.90 24.38
N THR A 444 7.03 35.67 23.93
CA THR A 444 5.88 34.75 23.79
C THR A 444 6.18 33.40 24.44
N ARG A 445 5.13 32.58 24.63
CA ARG A 445 5.25 31.23 25.16
C ARG A 445 6.03 30.32 24.22
N GLU A 446 5.79 30.44 22.94
CA GLU A 446 6.43 29.64 21.88
C GLU A 446 7.95 29.88 21.88
N ILE A 447 8.38 31.15 22.00
CA ILE A 447 9.81 31.51 22.13
C ILE A 447 10.43 30.91 23.38
N ALA A 448 9.70 30.90 24.51
CA ALA A 448 10.19 30.27 25.74
C ALA A 448 10.37 28.74 25.58
N GLN A 449 9.43 28.08 24.92
CA GLN A 449 9.49 26.64 24.59
C GLN A 449 10.67 26.34 23.69
N ASP A 450 10.89 27.12 22.66
CA ASP A 450 12.03 26.98 21.74
C ASP A 450 13.37 27.18 22.46
N LEU A 451 13.46 28.16 23.33
CA LEU A 451 14.66 28.42 24.14
C LEU A 451 14.96 27.26 25.10
N ILE A 452 13.94 26.67 25.73
CA ILE A 452 14.09 25.50 26.61
C ILE A 452 14.67 24.33 25.83
N LEU A 453 14.03 23.95 24.71
CA LEU A 453 14.51 22.85 23.87
C LEU A 453 15.88 23.15 23.25
N GLY A 454 16.13 24.40 22.86
CA GLY A 454 17.44 24.85 22.38
C GLY A 454 18.55 24.57 23.40
N ARG A 455 18.31 24.89 24.68
CA ARG A 455 19.25 24.60 25.75
C ARG A 455 19.43 23.13 26.07
N VAL A 456 18.38 22.34 25.90
CA VAL A 456 18.49 20.86 25.96
C VAL A 456 19.43 20.37 24.88
N PHE A 457 19.24 20.81 23.65
CA PHE A 457 20.12 20.45 22.53
C PHE A 457 21.59 20.92 22.77
N ASP A 458 21.81 22.11 23.35
CA ASP A 458 23.15 22.62 23.67
C ASP A 458 23.94 21.72 24.63
N ARG A 459 23.22 20.96 25.45
CA ARG A 459 23.80 20.03 26.44
C ARG A 459 23.93 18.59 25.96
N LEU A 460 23.29 18.24 24.88
CA LEU A 460 23.47 16.93 24.34
C LEU A 460 24.96 16.69 24.01
N PRO A 461 25.52 15.53 24.36
CA PRO A 461 26.81 15.14 23.82
C PRO A 461 26.83 15.30 22.31
N LYS A 462 27.92 15.81 21.75
CA LYS A 462 27.98 16.17 20.31
C LYS A 462 27.46 15.06 19.41
N ALA A 463 27.85 13.80 19.65
CA ALA A 463 27.37 12.68 18.85
C ALA A 463 25.87 12.43 18.97
N VAL A 464 25.24 12.78 20.09
CA VAL A 464 23.77 12.69 20.31
C VAL A 464 23.08 13.86 19.61
N ALA A 465 23.63 15.08 19.74
CA ALA A 465 23.10 16.25 19.02
C ALA A 465 23.15 16.07 17.50
N ASP A 466 24.27 15.55 16.98
CA ASP A 466 24.42 15.26 15.55
C ASP A 466 23.34 14.28 15.05
N VAL A 467 23.02 13.22 15.83
CA VAL A 467 21.92 12.28 15.48
C VAL A 467 20.56 12.97 15.55
N ALA A 468 20.30 13.78 16.58
CA ALA A 468 19.03 14.49 16.71
C ALA A 468 18.81 15.50 15.57
N GLU A 469 19.86 16.22 15.17
CA GLU A 469 19.84 17.14 14.03
C GLU A 469 19.57 16.40 12.72
N LEU A 470 20.19 15.23 12.49
CA LEU A 470 19.90 14.39 11.32
C LEU A 470 18.45 13.91 11.30
N LEU A 471 17.94 13.43 12.44
CA LEU A 471 16.55 12.99 12.57
C LEU A 471 15.54 14.11 12.38
N SER A 472 15.93 15.38 12.55
CA SER A 472 15.03 16.51 12.28
C SER A 472 14.63 16.66 10.82
N LEU A 473 15.38 16.07 9.87
CA LEU A 473 15.03 16.00 8.46
C LEU A 473 13.93 14.95 8.16
N CYS A 474 13.71 14.00 9.08
CA CYS A 474 12.74 12.93 8.94
C CYS A 474 11.41 13.35 9.58
N ASP A 475 10.37 13.60 8.79
CA ASP A 475 9.03 13.86 9.31
C ASP A 475 8.15 12.60 9.31
N ALA A 476 8.55 11.57 8.58
CA ALA A 476 7.96 10.25 8.59
C ALA A 476 8.74 9.30 9.54
N PRO A 477 8.06 8.38 10.25
CA PRO A 477 8.73 7.36 11.03
C PRO A 477 9.53 6.42 10.13
N LEU A 478 10.81 6.25 10.42
CA LEU A 478 11.71 5.33 9.71
C LEU A 478 12.09 4.16 10.62
N SER A 479 12.34 2.98 10.04
CA SER A 479 12.84 1.84 10.80
C SER A 479 14.22 2.14 11.41
N ARG A 480 14.54 1.49 12.51
CA ARG A 480 15.84 1.66 13.17
C ARG A 480 17.01 1.38 12.24
N THR A 481 16.86 0.39 11.33
CA THR A 481 17.90 0.05 10.34
C THR A 481 18.07 1.12 9.27
N GLU A 482 16.98 1.75 8.82
CA GLU A 482 17.03 2.89 7.90
C GLU A 482 17.69 4.09 8.53
N VAL A 483 17.29 4.45 9.75
CA VAL A 483 17.91 5.57 10.48
C VAL A 483 19.38 5.31 10.74
N GLN A 484 19.75 4.11 11.12
CA GLN A 484 21.14 3.72 11.30
C GLN A 484 21.95 3.89 10.00
N SER A 485 21.41 3.39 8.88
CA SER A 485 22.03 3.53 7.56
C SER A 485 22.18 4.99 7.16
N TYR A 486 21.19 5.80 7.48
CA TYR A 486 21.20 7.23 7.24
C TYR A 486 22.27 7.95 8.08
N VAL A 487 22.30 7.70 9.39
CA VAL A 487 23.28 8.33 10.32
C VAL A 487 24.70 7.90 9.92
N ALA A 488 24.91 6.63 9.59
CA ALA A 488 26.21 6.16 9.13
C ALA A 488 26.65 6.82 7.81
N ALA A 489 25.73 6.99 6.87
CA ALA A 489 26.00 7.66 5.59
C ALA A 489 26.28 9.16 5.75
N ALA A 490 25.55 9.84 6.66
CA ALA A 490 25.61 11.29 6.82
C ALA A 490 26.81 11.78 7.67
N ASN A 491 27.24 11.02 8.70
CA ASN A 491 28.29 11.43 9.64
C ASN A 491 29.32 10.35 9.98
N GLY A 492 29.23 9.14 9.42
CA GLY A 492 30.16 8.05 9.66
C GLY A 492 30.05 7.38 11.04
N SER A 493 28.96 7.60 11.79
CA SER A 493 28.78 7.03 13.12
C SER A 493 28.65 5.51 13.09
N ASP A 494 29.29 4.84 14.01
CA ASP A 494 29.15 3.40 14.21
C ASP A 494 27.88 3.03 14.98
N GLN A 495 27.56 1.73 15.01
CA GLN A 495 26.37 1.19 15.68
C GLN A 495 26.31 1.56 17.17
N ALA A 496 27.45 1.48 17.87
CA ALA A 496 27.47 1.70 19.33
C ALA A 496 27.21 3.18 19.70
N VAL A 497 27.68 4.10 18.88
CA VAL A 497 27.42 5.54 18.99
C VAL A 497 25.93 5.80 18.74
N PHE A 498 25.39 5.24 17.67
CA PHE A 498 23.98 5.35 17.32
C PHE A 498 23.06 4.83 18.43
N ASP A 499 23.28 3.62 18.92
CA ASP A 499 22.45 3.02 19.98
C ASP A 499 22.49 3.82 21.30
N ARG A 500 23.65 4.41 21.60
CA ARG A 500 23.78 5.31 22.77
C ARG A 500 23.00 6.59 22.57
N ALA A 501 23.07 7.17 21.36
CA ALA A 501 22.34 8.38 21.03
C ALA A 501 20.81 8.16 21.13
N LEU A 502 20.30 7.07 20.59
CA LEU A 502 18.88 6.74 20.68
C LEU A 502 18.42 6.61 22.14
N ARG A 503 19.15 5.85 22.98
CA ARG A 503 18.79 5.71 24.41
C ARG A 503 18.77 7.05 25.12
N HIS A 504 19.70 7.92 24.81
CA HIS A 504 19.76 9.26 25.41
C HIS A 504 18.58 10.12 24.96
N LEU A 505 18.25 10.13 23.66
CA LEU A 505 17.12 10.90 23.13
C LEU A 505 15.77 10.41 23.65
N VAL A 506 15.62 9.08 23.83
CA VAL A 506 14.43 8.48 24.44
C VAL A 506 14.31 8.92 25.92
N SER A 507 15.41 8.88 26.70
CA SER A 507 15.39 9.26 28.11
C SER A 507 15.04 10.75 28.33
N GLN A 508 15.33 11.60 27.35
CA GLN A 508 14.98 13.03 27.37
C GLN A 508 13.56 13.31 26.81
N GLY A 509 12.82 12.28 26.36
CA GLY A 509 11.52 12.43 25.71
C GLY A 509 11.56 13.14 24.35
N LEU A 510 12.73 13.22 23.73
CA LEU A 510 12.91 13.86 22.42
C LEU A 510 12.63 12.90 21.25
N LEU A 511 12.67 11.59 21.48
CA LEU A 511 12.46 10.56 20.46
C LEU A 511 11.18 9.77 20.77
N GLN A 512 10.37 9.58 19.74
CA GLN A 512 9.23 8.67 19.75
C GLN A 512 9.66 7.32 19.15
N VAL A 513 9.30 6.24 19.82
CA VAL A 513 9.54 4.87 19.37
C VAL A 513 8.18 4.22 19.15
N PHE A 514 7.95 3.71 17.94
CA PHE A 514 6.73 3.04 17.54
C PHE A 514 6.89 1.51 17.71
N ALA A 515 5.79 0.80 17.79
CA ALA A 515 5.76 -0.64 18.09
C ALA A 515 6.53 -1.52 17.10
N ASP A 516 6.61 -1.09 15.85
CA ASP A 516 7.31 -1.78 14.76
C ASP A 516 8.80 -1.39 14.63
N ASP A 517 9.40 -0.93 15.72
CA ASP A 517 10.79 -0.43 15.80
C ASP A 517 11.09 0.77 14.88
N ARG A 518 10.03 1.46 14.43
CA ARG A 518 10.16 2.75 13.75
C ARG A 518 10.42 3.84 14.78
N ILE A 519 11.18 4.82 14.39
CA ILE A 519 11.57 5.94 15.23
C ILE A 519 11.37 7.27 14.52
N LYS A 520 10.99 8.29 15.29
CA LYS A 520 10.82 9.67 14.82
C LYS A 520 11.21 10.62 15.92
N LEU A 521 11.86 11.73 15.57
CA LEU A 521 12.10 12.80 16.52
C LEU A 521 10.77 13.48 16.86
N HIS A 522 10.53 13.81 18.15
CA HIS A 522 9.32 14.52 18.57
C HIS A 522 9.18 15.83 17.80
N ASP A 523 7.97 16.16 17.31
CA ASP A 523 7.77 17.31 16.41
C ASP A 523 8.29 18.63 16.99
N ALA A 524 8.12 18.88 18.29
CA ALA A 524 8.66 20.08 18.93
C ALA A 524 10.21 20.10 18.90
N ALA A 525 10.85 18.95 19.14
CA ALA A 525 12.30 18.83 19.09
C ALA A 525 12.83 18.92 17.64
N ARG A 526 12.04 18.47 16.68
CA ARG A 526 12.37 18.52 15.25
C ARG A 526 12.54 19.95 14.76
N ALA A 527 11.69 20.89 15.17
CA ALA A 527 11.79 22.30 14.80
C ALA A 527 13.13 22.90 15.27
N VAL A 528 13.52 22.63 16.53
CA VAL A 528 14.79 23.10 17.09
C VAL A 528 15.99 22.44 16.39
N GLY A 529 15.94 21.12 16.18
CA GLY A 529 16.99 20.37 15.47
C GLY A 529 17.18 20.87 14.05
N MET A 530 16.09 21.18 13.34
CA MET A 530 16.13 21.77 12.00
C MET A 530 16.77 23.14 12.00
N GLY A 531 16.42 24.02 12.96
CA GLY A 531 17.03 25.33 13.10
C GLY A 531 18.55 25.25 13.30
N ARG A 532 19.02 24.29 14.11
CA ARG A 532 20.46 24.05 14.33
C ARG A 532 21.14 23.45 13.09
N LEU A 533 20.49 22.51 12.45
CA LEU A 533 20.99 21.91 11.21
C LEU A 533 21.26 22.97 10.14
N LEU A 534 20.38 23.96 9.99
CA LEU A 534 20.54 25.05 9.04
C LEU A 534 21.78 25.92 9.31
N LEU A 535 22.27 25.99 10.56
CA LEU A 535 23.51 26.71 10.90
C LEU A 535 24.78 26.07 10.31
N HIS A 536 24.72 24.79 9.94
CA HIS A 536 25.84 24.11 9.26
C HIS A 536 26.07 24.53 7.82
N GLY A 537 25.23 25.40 7.29
CA GLY A 537 25.30 25.92 5.93
C GLY A 537 24.59 25.04 4.90
N THR A 538 24.19 25.67 3.80
CA THR A 538 23.30 25.07 2.78
C THR A 538 23.85 23.79 2.14
N GLU A 539 25.16 23.77 1.84
CA GLU A 539 25.78 22.58 1.22
C GLU A 539 25.83 21.38 2.16
N SER A 540 26.10 21.62 3.46
CA SER A 540 26.08 20.58 4.47
C SER A 540 24.67 19.98 4.65
N VAL A 541 23.66 20.83 4.69
CA VAL A 541 22.25 20.39 4.79
C VAL A 541 21.84 19.63 3.53
N LYS A 542 22.23 20.11 2.35
CA LYS A 542 21.96 19.42 1.07
C LYS A 542 22.59 18.03 1.04
N ALA A 543 23.84 17.90 1.47
CA ALA A 543 24.51 16.60 1.53
C ALA A 543 23.80 15.61 2.48
N ARG A 544 23.30 16.07 3.63
CA ARG A 544 22.55 15.26 4.59
C ARG A 544 21.18 14.86 4.06
N ARG A 545 20.48 15.77 3.36
CA ARG A 545 19.22 15.45 2.65
C ARG A 545 19.45 14.43 1.55
N GLU A 546 20.54 14.54 0.79
CA GLU A 546 20.88 13.58 -0.25
C GLU A 546 21.19 12.19 0.33
N ALA A 547 21.89 12.12 1.47
CA ALA A 547 22.11 10.86 2.17
C ALA A 547 20.79 10.21 2.63
N LEU A 548 19.86 11.01 3.18
CA LEU A 548 18.53 10.53 3.57
C LEU A 548 17.75 10.06 2.33
N ARG A 549 17.73 10.86 1.26
CA ARG A 549 17.07 10.52 0.00
C ARG A 549 17.56 9.18 -0.56
N ALA A 550 18.88 8.94 -0.53
CA ALA A 550 19.46 7.69 -1.02
C ALA A 550 19.01 6.48 -0.18
N VAL A 551 18.94 6.62 1.15
CA VAL A 551 18.44 5.57 2.04
C VAL A 551 16.97 5.29 1.81
N VAL A 552 16.15 6.33 1.69
CA VAL A 552 14.71 6.19 1.41
C VAL A 552 14.48 5.58 0.03
N GLN A 553 15.26 5.97 -0.97
CA GLN A 553 15.22 5.37 -2.32
C GLN A 553 15.49 3.86 -2.27
N LYS A 554 16.56 3.45 -1.58
CA LYS A 554 16.89 2.03 -1.41
C LYS A 554 15.76 1.28 -0.70
N SER A 555 15.22 1.84 0.37
CA SER A 555 14.10 1.27 1.10
C SER A 555 12.83 1.13 0.24
N LEU A 556 12.52 2.11 -0.62
CA LEU A 556 11.39 2.04 -1.55
C LEU A 556 11.53 0.91 -2.58
N VAL A 557 12.76 0.61 -3.02
CA VAL A 557 13.02 -0.53 -3.92
C VAL A 557 12.74 -1.86 -3.20
N GLU A 558 13.13 -1.96 -1.94
CA GLU A 558 12.97 -3.17 -1.12
C GLU A 558 11.53 -3.31 -0.59
N ASN A 559 10.95 -2.21 -0.10
CA ASN A 559 9.65 -2.16 0.54
C ASN A 559 8.92 -0.86 0.16
N TRP A 560 8.09 -0.93 -0.87
CA TRP A 560 7.31 0.22 -1.32
C TRP A 560 6.29 0.66 -0.25
N HIS A 561 6.27 1.96 0.05
CA HIS A 561 5.33 2.57 0.99
C HIS A 561 4.99 4.00 0.55
N PRO A 562 3.70 4.41 0.52
CA PRO A 562 3.29 5.75 0.05
C PRO A 562 3.97 6.91 0.79
N THR A 563 4.05 6.85 2.12
CA THR A 563 4.68 7.89 2.95
C THR A 563 6.17 8.04 2.65
N LYS A 564 6.87 6.92 2.40
CA LYS A 564 8.29 6.96 1.99
C LYS A 564 8.43 7.55 0.58
N LEU A 565 7.49 7.28 -0.31
CA LEU A 565 7.48 7.90 -1.64
C LEU A 565 7.29 9.41 -1.53
N SER A 566 6.33 9.87 -0.73
CA SER A 566 6.10 11.28 -0.45
C SER A 566 7.37 11.96 0.10
N LEU A 567 8.00 11.36 1.11
CA LEU A 567 9.29 11.83 1.65
C LEU A 567 10.40 11.86 0.59
N PHE A 568 10.53 10.81 -0.22
CA PHE A 568 11.52 10.74 -1.31
C PHE A 568 11.34 11.85 -2.34
N LEU A 569 10.10 12.12 -2.75
CA LEU A 569 9.77 13.17 -3.73
C LEU A 569 10.12 14.55 -3.18
N ARG A 570 9.72 14.84 -1.95
CA ARG A 570 10.02 16.10 -1.28
C ARG A 570 11.54 16.29 -1.12
N LEU A 571 12.26 15.29 -0.63
CA LEU A 571 13.72 15.35 -0.53
C LEU A 571 14.37 15.56 -1.90
N SER A 572 13.86 14.92 -2.97
CA SER A 572 14.36 15.13 -4.32
C SER A 572 14.19 16.58 -4.77
N GLY A 573 13.06 17.21 -4.47
CA GLY A 573 12.83 18.64 -4.70
C GLY A 573 13.79 19.53 -3.90
N GLU A 574 13.94 19.25 -2.60
CA GLU A 574 14.78 20.03 -1.68
C GLU A 574 16.28 19.97 -2.01
N VAL A 575 16.76 18.90 -2.61
CA VAL A 575 18.16 18.77 -3.07
C VAL A 575 18.37 19.22 -4.52
N GLY A 576 17.29 19.63 -5.21
CA GLY A 576 17.33 20.14 -6.58
C GLY A 576 17.42 19.03 -7.64
N ARG A 577 16.98 17.79 -7.33
CA ARG A 577 16.89 16.68 -8.29
C ARG A 577 15.61 16.78 -9.12
N LEU A 578 15.51 17.90 -9.85
CA LEU A 578 14.38 18.15 -10.77
C LEU A 578 14.28 17.05 -11.84
N ASP A 579 15.41 16.49 -12.28
CA ASP A 579 15.48 15.37 -13.21
C ASP A 579 14.62 14.16 -12.76
N VAL A 580 14.68 13.81 -11.47
CA VAL A 580 13.86 12.73 -10.89
C VAL A 580 12.38 13.10 -10.90
N LEU A 581 12.05 14.33 -10.50
CA LEU A 581 10.65 14.77 -10.40
C LEU A 581 9.98 14.88 -11.77
N VAL A 582 10.69 15.37 -12.77
CA VAL A 582 10.15 15.48 -14.14
C VAL A 582 9.99 14.11 -14.80
N GLU A 583 10.90 13.18 -14.55
CA GLU A 583 10.78 11.81 -15.05
C GLU A 583 9.54 11.12 -14.46
N MET A 584 9.31 11.27 -13.17
CA MET A 584 8.10 10.75 -12.53
C MET A 584 6.83 11.45 -13.00
N ALA A 585 6.85 12.78 -13.09
CA ALA A 585 5.69 13.56 -13.51
C ALA A 585 5.25 13.31 -14.96
N THR A 586 6.14 12.83 -15.81
CA THR A 586 5.84 12.42 -17.17
C THR A 586 5.38 10.97 -17.30
N ASP A 587 5.46 10.18 -16.22
CA ASP A 587 4.95 8.80 -16.16
C ASP A 587 3.45 8.81 -15.81
N GLU A 588 2.62 8.24 -16.66
CA GLU A 588 1.18 8.18 -16.45
C GLU A 588 0.79 7.39 -15.20
N LEU A 589 1.54 6.33 -14.86
CA LEU A 589 1.28 5.53 -13.68
C LEU A 589 1.55 6.29 -12.37
N PHE A 590 2.42 7.29 -12.41
CA PHE A 590 2.66 8.17 -11.27
C PHE A 590 1.38 8.92 -10.86
N HIS A 591 0.60 9.38 -11.84
CA HIS A 591 -0.65 10.10 -11.60
C HIS A 591 -1.80 9.22 -11.07
N GLU A 592 -1.60 7.91 -11.02
CA GLU A 592 -2.50 6.96 -10.34
C GLU A 592 -2.23 6.87 -8.81
N MET A 593 -1.14 7.48 -8.30
CA MET A 593 -0.65 7.26 -6.92
C MET A 593 -1.05 8.35 -5.91
N SER A 594 -1.79 9.39 -6.30
CA SER A 594 -2.26 10.49 -5.43
C SER A 594 -1.18 11.28 -4.67
N VAL A 595 0.08 11.27 -5.14
CA VAL A 595 1.22 11.99 -4.53
C VAL A 595 1.60 13.26 -5.29
N TRP A 596 0.76 13.70 -6.23
CA TRP A 596 0.99 14.89 -7.05
C TRP A 596 1.29 16.19 -6.27
N PRO A 597 0.60 16.48 -5.14
CA PRO A 597 0.86 17.72 -4.39
C PRO A 597 2.31 17.87 -3.92
N GLU A 598 3.02 16.76 -3.71
CA GLU A 598 4.41 16.77 -3.24
C GLU A 598 5.40 17.25 -4.30
N VAL A 599 5.02 17.23 -5.57
CA VAL A 599 5.92 17.58 -6.69
C VAL A 599 5.52 18.87 -7.41
N GLU A 600 4.24 19.25 -7.35
CA GLU A 600 3.70 20.37 -8.14
C GLU A 600 4.49 21.66 -7.96
N ALA A 601 4.75 22.09 -6.72
CA ALA A 601 5.47 23.32 -6.43
C ALA A 601 6.92 23.31 -6.93
N TYR A 602 7.60 22.17 -6.86
CA TYR A 602 8.97 22.04 -7.37
C TYR A 602 9.01 22.06 -8.89
N LEU A 603 8.03 21.44 -9.55
CA LEU A 603 7.90 21.48 -11.00
C LEU A 603 7.59 22.90 -11.49
N GLU A 604 6.69 23.64 -10.82
CA GLU A 604 6.39 25.04 -11.13
C GLU A 604 7.66 25.91 -11.01
N HIS A 605 8.40 25.75 -9.91
CA HIS A 605 9.65 26.47 -9.71
C HIS A 605 10.69 26.11 -10.77
N GLY A 606 10.91 24.81 -11.01
CA GLY A 606 11.88 24.34 -12.01
C GLY A 606 11.53 24.74 -13.44
N ALA A 607 10.24 24.85 -13.77
CA ALA A 607 9.80 25.33 -15.08
C ALA A 607 10.12 26.81 -15.33
N GLN A 608 10.16 27.63 -14.26
CA GLN A 608 10.42 29.07 -14.33
C GLN A 608 11.91 29.43 -14.17
N ASP A 609 12.69 28.54 -13.57
CA ASP A 609 14.12 28.79 -13.32
C ASP A 609 14.93 28.71 -14.62
N GLU A 610 15.50 29.84 -15.06
CA GLU A 610 16.33 29.96 -16.28
C GLU A 610 17.66 29.19 -16.17
N ALA A 611 18.10 28.85 -14.96
CA ALA A 611 19.30 28.03 -14.73
C ALA A 611 19.06 26.55 -15.08
N VAL A 612 17.78 26.10 -15.09
CA VAL A 612 17.39 24.75 -15.46
C VAL A 612 17.46 24.60 -17.00
N PRO A 613 18.05 23.50 -17.50
CA PRO A 613 18.10 23.21 -18.93
C PRO A 613 16.71 23.22 -19.60
N PRO A 614 16.56 23.76 -20.84
CA PRO A 614 15.26 23.85 -21.50
C PRO A 614 14.53 22.55 -21.68
N ASP A 615 15.24 21.43 -21.85
CA ASP A 615 14.68 20.07 -21.95
C ASP A 615 14.06 19.58 -20.64
N GLN A 616 14.61 19.98 -19.49
CA GLN A 616 14.02 19.69 -18.19
C GLN A 616 12.85 20.63 -17.88
N ARG A 617 12.97 21.92 -18.24
CA ARG A 617 11.87 22.88 -18.06
C ARG A 617 10.63 22.48 -18.85
N ILE A 618 10.80 22.01 -20.08
CA ILE A 618 9.65 21.58 -20.91
C ILE A 618 9.02 20.30 -20.34
N LYS A 619 9.82 19.38 -19.79
CA LYS A 619 9.29 18.18 -19.12
C LYS A 619 8.54 18.53 -17.82
N ALA A 620 9.02 19.52 -17.06
CA ALA A 620 8.31 20.01 -15.87
C ALA A 620 6.93 20.58 -16.26
N LEU A 621 6.90 21.44 -17.29
CA LEU A 621 5.64 21.96 -17.82
C LEU A 621 4.74 20.85 -18.40
N ASP A 622 5.34 19.81 -18.98
CA ASP A 622 4.61 18.65 -19.51
C ASP A 622 3.86 17.91 -18.41
N GLY A 623 4.49 17.64 -17.27
CA GLY A 623 3.85 17.05 -16.10
C GLY A 623 2.74 17.92 -15.52
N LEU A 624 3.00 19.23 -15.39
CA LEU A 624 2.01 20.22 -14.92
C LEU A 624 0.78 20.29 -15.85
N ALA A 625 1.03 20.37 -17.17
CA ALA A 625 -0.04 20.37 -18.16
C ALA A 625 -0.85 19.08 -18.15
N PHE A 626 -0.19 17.93 -17.97
CA PHE A 626 -0.86 16.63 -17.84
C PHE A 626 -1.78 16.58 -16.63
N ALA A 627 -1.31 16.94 -15.44
CA ALA A 627 -2.11 16.97 -14.24
C ALA A 627 -3.30 17.92 -14.35
N ALA A 628 -3.07 19.11 -14.96
CA ALA A 628 -4.12 20.09 -15.18
C ALA A 628 -5.19 19.59 -16.18
N LEU A 629 -4.78 18.91 -17.25
CA LEU A 629 -5.72 18.29 -18.20
C LEU A 629 -6.52 17.17 -17.55
N LYS A 630 -5.86 16.30 -16.75
CA LYS A 630 -6.51 15.19 -16.02
C LYS A 630 -7.57 15.72 -15.04
N SER A 631 -7.29 16.82 -14.35
CA SER A 631 -8.22 17.45 -13.39
C SER A 631 -9.27 18.37 -14.06
N GLY A 632 -9.14 18.64 -15.35
CA GLY A 632 -9.98 19.60 -16.06
C GLY A 632 -9.73 21.06 -15.65
N SER A 633 -8.53 21.37 -15.17
CA SER A 633 -8.15 22.73 -14.75
C SER A 633 -7.86 23.65 -15.95
N GLU A 634 -8.35 24.89 -15.90
CA GLU A 634 -8.07 25.91 -16.90
C GLU A 634 -6.57 26.28 -16.96
N ARG A 635 -5.80 25.99 -15.91
CA ARG A 635 -4.33 26.18 -15.88
C ARG A 635 -3.61 25.39 -16.97
N ALA A 636 -4.22 24.34 -17.54
CA ALA A 636 -3.65 23.57 -18.64
C ALA A 636 -3.26 24.47 -19.82
N GLY A 637 -4.11 25.43 -20.19
CA GLY A 637 -3.81 26.38 -21.25
C GLY A 637 -2.55 27.22 -20.99
N LEU A 638 -2.40 27.72 -19.76
CA LEU A 638 -1.22 28.49 -19.33
C LEU A 638 0.08 27.69 -19.48
N TRP A 639 0.09 26.44 -18.99
CA TRP A 639 1.28 25.60 -19.08
C TRP A 639 1.65 25.28 -20.54
N LEU A 640 0.65 25.02 -21.36
CA LEU A 640 0.84 24.78 -22.79
C LEU A 640 1.42 26.03 -23.51
N ASP A 641 0.96 27.26 -23.19
CA ASP A 641 1.50 28.50 -23.75
C ASP A 641 2.97 28.68 -23.37
N GLN A 642 3.35 28.34 -22.13
CA GLN A 642 4.74 28.39 -21.72
C GLN A 642 5.61 27.34 -22.43
N MET A 643 5.07 26.15 -22.68
CA MET A 643 5.76 25.11 -23.44
C MET A 643 6.01 25.57 -24.89
N ASP A 644 5.01 26.14 -25.55
CA ASP A 644 5.16 26.70 -26.91
C ASP A 644 6.22 27.81 -26.97
N ALA A 645 6.22 28.71 -25.96
CA ALA A 645 7.22 29.76 -25.84
C ALA A 645 8.65 29.21 -25.71
N LEU A 646 8.83 28.15 -24.88
CA LEU A 646 10.14 27.49 -24.73
C LEU A 646 10.61 26.80 -26.02
N ILE A 647 9.69 26.13 -26.73
CA ILE A 647 10.01 25.49 -28.01
C ILE A 647 10.55 26.53 -29.03
N ILE A 648 9.87 27.67 -29.12
CA ILE A 648 10.26 28.73 -30.03
C ILE A 648 11.59 29.37 -29.61
N ALA A 649 11.73 29.70 -28.32
CA ALA A 649 12.91 30.38 -27.78
C ALA A 649 14.21 29.57 -27.94
N HIS A 650 14.11 28.25 -27.79
CA HIS A 650 15.26 27.33 -27.76
C HIS A 650 15.34 26.41 -28.99
N ASN A 651 14.44 26.62 -29.99
CA ASN A 651 14.36 25.82 -31.22
C ASN A 651 14.39 24.31 -30.93
N LEU A 652 13.51 23.88 -30.00
CA LEU A 652 13.43 22.47 -29.57
C LEU A 652 12.91 21.59 -30.72
N GLY A 653 13.24 20.29 -30.64
CA GLY A 653 13.06 19.35 -31.73
C GLY A 653 11.60 18.94 -32.01
N ALA A 654 11.46 18.08 -33.03
CA ALA A 654 10.15 17.60 -33.48
C ALA A 654 9.40 16.79 -32.41
N GLU A 655 10.11 16.14 -31.48
CA GLU A 655 9.53 15.34 -30.41
C GLU A 655 8.82 16.24 -29.40
N GLU A 656 9.46 17.34 -28.97
CA GLU A 656 8.87 18.33 -28.08
C GLU A 656 7.69 19.06 -28.73
N GLN A 657 7.82 19.42 -29.99
CA GLN A 657 6.71 19.99 -30.75
C GLN A 657 5.49 19.06 -30.82
N LEU A 658 5.73 17.77 -31.03
CA LEU A 658 4.67 16.76 -31.02
C LEU A 658 4.05 16.64 -29.64
N ARG A 659 4.87 16.59 -28.59
CA ARG A 659 4.43 16.49 -27.17
C ARG A 659 3.45 17.60 -26.81
N VAL A 660 3.84 18.85 -27.07
CA VAL A 660 2.98 20.01 -26.79
C VAL A 660 1.75 20.02 -27.68
N GLY A 661 1.94 19.78 -28.98
CA GLY A 661 0.84 19.79 -29.95
C GLY A 661 -0.24 18.77 -29.63
N MET A 662 0.13 17.54 -29.17
CA MET A 662 -0.84 16.54 -28.74
C MET A 662 -1.67 17.00 -27.54
N LYS A 663 -1.05 17.59 -26.53
CA LYS A 663 -1.75 18.14 -25.37
C LYS A 663 -2.64 19.33 -25.76
N ARG A 664 -2.12 20.21 -26.60
CA ARG A 664 -2.85 21.39 -27.11
C ARG A 664 -4.10 20.99 -27.90
N MET A 665 -4.00 20.00 -28.80
CA MET A 665 -5.17 19.58 -29.58
C MET A 665 -6.25 18.96 -28.69
N ASN A 666 -5.85 18.21 -27.63
CA ASN A 666 -6.80 17.66 -26.67
C ASN A 666 -7.42 18.74 -25.77
N PHE A 667 -6.64 19.73 -25.32
CA PHE A 667 -7.15 20.89 -24.61
C PHE A 667 -8.20 21.64 -25.44
N LEU A 668 -7.87 21.96 -26.71
CA LEU A 668 -8.79 22.63 -27.61
C LEU A 668 -10.07 21.81 -27.86
N ALA A 669 -9.96 20.50 -28.03
CA ALA A 669 -11.13 19.64 -28.15
C ALA A 669 -11.99 19.64 -26.87
N GLY A 670 -11.37 19.65 -25.71
CA GLY A 670 -12.03 19.71 -24.41
C GLY A 670 -12.83 21.01 -24.19
N VAL A 671 -12.32 22.14 -24.69
CA VAL A 671 -13.02 23.43 -24.65
C VAL A 671 -13.95 23.66 -25.87
N GLY A 672 -14.05 22.68 -26.77
CA GLY A 672 -14.95 22.71 -27.93
C GLY A 672 -14.42 23.46 -29.15
N ASP A 673 -13.14 23.86 -29.17
CA ASP A 673 -12.54 24.49 -30.36
C ASP A 673 -12.15 23.45 -31.42
N ARG A 674 -13.17 23.02 -32.19
CA ARG A 674 -12.99 22.04 -33.27
C ARG A 674 -11.99 22.51 -34.34
N ARG A 675 -12.03 23.81 -34.69
CA ARG A 675 -11.17 24.33 -35.76
C ARG A 675 -9.70 24.33 -35.33
N GLY A 676 -9.41 24.81 -34.15
CA GLY A 676 -8.08 24.82 -33.58
C GLY A 676 -7.51 23.41 -33.42
N ALA A 677 -8.27 22.49 -32.82
CA ALA A 677 -7.85 21.09 -32.63
C ALA A 677 -7.52 20.39 -33.97
N MET A 678 -8.41 20.44 -34.96
CA MET A 678 -8.23 19.76 -36.24
C MET A 678 -7.13 20.42 -37.11
N ARG A 679 -6.88 21.72 -36.97
CA ARG A 679 -5.75 22.39 -37.58
C ARG A 679 -4.44 21.83 -37.04
N LEU A 680 -4.29 21.70 -35.72
CA LEU A 680 -3.10 21.09 -35.10
C LEU A 680 -2.88 19.66 -35.56
N VAL A 681 -3.93 18.83 -35.65
CA VAL A 681 -3.83 17.48 -36.23
C VAL A 681 -3.20 17.51 -37.63
N THR A 682 -3.63 18.48 -38.48
CA THR A 682 -3.12 18.64 -39.86
C THR A 682 -1.66 19.08 -39.85
N ASP A 683 -1.32 20.06 -39.01
CA ASP A 683 0.03 20.65 -38.92
C ASP A 683 1.06 19.67 -38.35
N LEU A 684 0.65 18.80 -37.40
CA LEU A 684 1.54 17.80 -36.76
C LEU A 684 1.70 16.52 -37.59
N THR A 685 0.77 16.18 -38.46
CA THR A 685 0.82 14.96 -39.28
C THR A 685 2.13 14.77 -40.06
N PRO A 686 2.73 15.80 -40.71
CA PRO A 686 4.03 15.67 -41.36
C PRO A 686 5.16 15.40 -40.36
N VAL A 687 5.15 16.03 -39.18
CA VAL A 687 6.15 15.86 -38.13
C VAL A 687 6.13 14.42 -37.61
N VAL A 688 4.96 13.92 -37.34
CA VAL A 688 4.75 12.52 -36.82
C VAL A 688 5.36 11.48 -37.75
N LYS A 689 5.27 11.64 -39.06
CA LYS A 689 5.83 10.69 -40.05
C LYS A 689 7.35 10.56 -39.98
N THR A 690 8.04 11.52 -39.39
CA THR A 690 9.50 11.51 -39.22
C THR A 690 9.93 10.82 -37.92
N LEU A 691 9.00 10.55 -37.02
CA LEU A 691 9.25 10.02 -35.70
C LEU A 691 9.10 8.47 -35.64
N PRO A 692 9.64 7.82 -34.57
CA PRO A 692 9.53 6.38 -34.39
C PRO A 692 8.07 5.88 -34.36
N PRO A 693 7.80 4.62 -34.74
CA PRO A 693 6.44 4.06 -34.78
C PRO A 693 5.66 4.17 -33.47
N GLY A 694 6.34 4.14 -32.31
CA GLY A 694 5.70 4.36 -31.02
C GLY A 694 5.04 5.72 -30.91
N HIS A 695 5.76 6.79 -31.23
CA HIS A 695 5.23 8.15 -31.25
C HIS A 695 4.07 8.31 -32.24
N GLN A 696 4.17 7.65 -33.40
CA GLN A 696 3.09 7.67 -34.37
C GLN A 696 1.81 7.03 -33.82
N ARG A 697 1.90 5.87 -33.11
CA ARG A 697 0.73 5.23 -32.48
C ARG A 697 0.10 6.13 -31.40
N VAL A 698 0.92 6.71 -30.53
CA VAL A 698 0.44 7.62 -29.48
C VAL A 698 -0.24 8.86 -30.10
N PHE A 699 0.33 9.44 -31.16
CA PHE A 699 -0.30 10.55 -31.85
C PHE A 699 -1.69 10.18 -32.40
N TRP A 700 -1.79 9.08 -33.13
CA TRP A 700 -3.07 8.65 -33.72
C TRP A 700 -4.10 8.26 -32.66
N TYR A 701 -3.67 7.73 -31.53
CA TYR A 701 -4.52 7.52 -30.36
C TYR A 701 -5.08 8.86 -29.85
N ASN A 702 -4.23 9.87 -29.68
CA ASN A 702 -4.67 11.20 -29.26
C ASN A 702 -5.60 11.88 -30.26
N VAL A 703 -5.38 11.68 -31.56
CA VAL A 703 -6.31 12.16 -32.60
C VAL A 703 -7.69 11.50 -32.43
N ALA A 704 -7.73 10.21 -32.15
CA ALA A 704 -9.00 9.53 -31.88
C ALA A 704 -9.71 10.08 -30.62
N CYS A 705 -8.95 10.41 -29.56
CA CYS A 705 -9.50 11.10 -28.38
C CYS A 705 -10.10 12.46 -28.74
N VAL A 706 -9.41 13.23 -29.57
CA VAL A 706 -9.89 14.53 -30.08
C VAL A 706 -11.18 14.39 -30.92
N GLU A 707 -11.20 13.42 -31.85
CA GLU A 707 -12.36 13.12 -32.67
C GLU A 707 -13.56 12.74 -31.79
N LEU A 708 -13.35 11.88 -30.80
CA LEU A 708 -14.38 11.48 -29.85
C LEU A 708 -14.88 12.65 -29.01
N ALA A 709 -13.98 13.48 -28.47
CA ALA A 709 -14.35 14.66 -27.67
C ALA A 709 -15.15 15.69 -28.47
N LEU A 710 -14.87 15.79 -29.77
CA LEU A 710 -15.60 16.65 -30.70
C LEU A 710 -16.91 16.04 -31.26
N GLY A 711 -17.27 14.84 -30.79
CA GLY A 711 -18.49 14.14 -31.15
C GLY A 711 -18.42 13.35 -32.48
N ASP A 712 -17.22 13.18 -33.05
CA ASP A 712 -17.00 12.39 -34.27
C ASP A 712 -16.63 10.94 -33.95
N ALA A 713 -17.61 10.20 -33.41
CA ALA A 713 -17.40 8.85 -32.89
C ALA A 713 -17.00 7.85 -33.99
N GLU A 714 -17.53 8.00 -35.22
CA GLU A 714 -17.20 7.13 -36.33
C GLU A 714 -15.74 7.29 -36.78
N ALA A 715 -15.24 8.54 -36.80
CA ALA A 715 -13.84 8.82 -37.12
C ALA A 715 -12.91 8.24 -36.04
N ALA A 716 -13.24 8.43 -34.76
CA ALA A 716 -12.49 7.87 -33.63
C ALA A 716 -12.42 6.34 -33.69
N GLU A 717 -13.55 5.66 -33.97
CA GLU A 717 -13.59 4.20 -34.13
C GLU A 717 -12.66 3.75 -35.26
N LYS A 718 -12.78 4.32 -36.45
CA LYS A 718 -11.95 3.96 -37.60
C LYS A 718 -10.46 4.16 -37.33
N ARG A 719 -10.12 5.13 -36.47
CA ARG A 719 -8.74 5.46 -36.15
C ARG A 719 -8.12 4.51 -35.13
N VAL A 720 -8.87 4.08 -34.08
CA VAL A 720 -8.31 3.21 -33.04
C VAL A 720 -8.23 1.74 -33.45
N GLN A 721 -9.08 1.30 -34.37
CA GLN A 721 -9.09 -0.13 -34.78
C GLN A 721 -7.74 -0.62 -35.34
N PRO A 722 -7.02 0.11 -36.22
CA PRO A 722 -5.67 -0.28 -36.62
C PRO A 722 -4.68 -0.31 -35.44
N LEU A 723 -4.75 0.68 -34.54
CA LEU A 723 -3.86 0.75 -33.37
C LEU A 723 -4.05 -0.43 -32.43
N ILE A 724 -5.28 -0.82 -32.17
CA ILE A 724 -5.61 -1.98 -31.36
C ILE A 724 -4.97 -3.24 -31.97
N ARG A 725 -5.05 -3.45 -33.30
CA ARG A 725 -4.40 -4.58 -33.96
C ARG A 725 -2.88 -4.53 -33.82
N ASP A 726 -2.29 -3.36 -34.03
CA ASP A 726 -0.84 -3.17 -33.89
C ASP A 726 -0.36 -3.48 -32.46
N TYR A 727 -1.09 -3.01 -31.46
CA TYR A 727 -0.75 -3.29 -30.05
C TYR A 727 -0.93 -4.77 -29.68
N TYR A 728 -1.99 -5.44 -30.17
CA TYR A 728 -2.14 -6.89 -29.96
C TYR A 728 -0.97 -7.67 -30.58
N GLU A 729 -0.51 -7.27 -31.75
CA GLU A 729 0.65 -7.88 -32.42
C GLU A 729 1.94 -7.62 -31.65
N LEU A 730 2.12 -6.39 -31.13
CA LEU A 730 3.30 -6.01 -30.33
C LEU A 730 3.42 -6.86 -29.06
N ILE A 731 2.32 -7.03 -28.31
CA ILE A 731 2.32 -7.80 -27.07
C ILE A 731 2.20 -9.31 -27.29
N GLY A 732 1.89 -9.75 -28.53
CA GLY A 732 1.81 -11.17 -28.90
C GLY A 732 0.55 -11.91 -28.44
N LEU A 733 -0.53 -11.17 -28.15
CA LEU A 733 -1.83 -11.72 -27.78
C LEU A 733 -2.85 -11.61 -28.92
N THR A 734 -3.94 -12.34 -28.79
CA THR A 734 -5.11 -12.23 -29.67
C THR A 734 -6.36 -12.02 -28.83
N PRO A 735 -7.42 -11.36 -29.36
CA PRO A 735 -8.66 -11.14 -28.64
C PRO A 735 -9.26 -12.41 -28.01
N ASP A 736 -9.24 -13.53 -28.71
CA ASP A 736 -9.76 -14.81 -28.22
C ASP A 736 -9.03 -15.31 -26.98
N LYS A 737 -7.68 -15.16 -26.96
CA LYS A 737 -6.86 -15.51 -25.79
C LYS A 737 -7.18 -14.64 -24.57
N VAL A 738 -7.54 -13.38 -24.78
CA VAL A 738 -7.85 -12.45 -23.70
C VAL A 738 -9.16 -12.85 -23.01
N MET A 739 -10.17 -13.28 -23.74
CA MET A 739 -11.46 -13.68 -23.15
C MET A 739 -11.34 -14.87 -22.21
N GLY A 740 -10.56 -15.87 -22.57
CA GLY A 740 -10.43 -17.14 -21.82
C GLY A 740 -9.49 -17.10 -20.63
N ASN A 741 -8.73 -16.00 -20.42
CA ASN A 741 -7.65 -15.95 -19.44
C ASN A 741 -7.75 -14.73 -18.51
N ASN A 742 -7.28 -14.88 -17.27
CA ASN A 742 -7.12 -13.79 -16.32
C ASN A 742 -5.78 -13.04 -16.51
N ALA A 743 -5.58 -11.90 -15.84
CA ALA A 743 -4.38 -11.09 -15.99
C ALA A 743 -3.07 -11.87 -15.70
N PRO A 744 -2.96 -12.70 -14.64
CA PRO A 744 -1.77 -13.52 -14.41
C PRO A 744 -1.48 -14.53 -15.51
N GLN A 745 -2.51 -15.12 -16.11
CA GLN A 745 -2.35 -16.04 -17.25
C GLN A 745 -1.90 -15.29 -18.50
N LEU A 746 -2.51 -14.12 -18.75
CA LEU A 746 -2.12 -13.26 -19.87
C LEU A 746 -0.66 -12.78 -19.73
N ALA A 747 -0.22 -12.44 -18.52
CA ALA A 747 1.17 -12.03 -18.25
C ALA A 747 2.20 -13.08 -18.73
N ARG A 748 1.88 -14.37 -18.56
CA ARG A 748 2.75 -15.48 -19.02
C ARG A 748 2.73 -15.67 -20.55
N MET A 749 1.65 -15.24 -21.18
CA MET A 749 1.47 -15.39 -22.64
C MET A 749 2.02 -14.21 -23.42
N LEU A 750 2.47 -13.15 -22.74
CA LEU A 750 3.05 -11.97 -23.40
C LEU A 750 4.31 -12.34 -24.16
N LYS A 751 4.48 -11.69 -25.31
CA LYS A 751 5.70 -11.79 -26.10
C LYS A 751 6.90 -11.28 -25.27
N LYS A 752 8.03 -11.98 -25.35
CA LYS A 752 9.26 -11.56 -24.68
C LYS A 752 9.64 -10.13 -25.09
N GLY A 753 9.74 -9.24 -24.11
CA GLY A 753 10.03 -7.83 -24.34
C GLY A 753 8.79 -6.94 -24.55
N ALA A 754 7.57 -7.46 -24.34
CA ALA A 754 6.36 -6.64 -24.29
C ALA A 754 6.52 -5.57 -23.20
N ASN A 755 6.18 -4.30 -23.52
CA ASN A 755 6.28 -3.18 -22.59
C ASN A 755 4.95 -2.96 -21.88
N VAL A 756 5.00 -2.57 -20.60
CA VAL A 756 3.81 -2.22 -19.81
C VAL A 756 3.06 -1.03 -20.44
N ASP A 757 3.79 -0.07 -21.01
CA ASP A 757 3.21 1.08 -21.70
C ASP A 757 2.38 0.65 -22.91
N ASP A 758 2.88 -0.31 -23.72
CA ASP A 758 2.14 -0.83 -24.87
C ASP A 758 0.86 -1.56 -24.43
N ILE A 759 0.89 -2.25 -23.26
CA ILE A 759 -0.28 -2.92 -22.67
C ILE A 759 -1.30 -1.87 -22.23
N LYS A 760 -0.83 -0.82 -21.54
CA LYS A 760 -1.70 0.29 -21.11
C LYS A 760 -2.31 1.02 -22.31
N HIS A 761 -1.52 1.36 -23.32
CA HIS A 761 -2.03 2.01 -24.53
C HIS A 761 -3.02 1.13 -25.32
N LEU A 762 -2.87 -0.20 -25.27
CA LEU A 762 -3.90 -1.11 -25.81
C LEU A 762 -5.20 -0.95 -25.01
N ALA A 763 -5.12 -0.94 -23.68
CA ALA A 763 -6.29 -0.75 -22.81
C ALA A 763 -6.98 0.59 -23.08
N ASP A 764 -6.19 1.67 -23.18
CA ASP A 764 -6.68 3.02 -23.49
C ASP A 764 -7.35 3.08 -24.88
N SER A 765 -6.75 2.43 -25.89
CA SER A 765 -7.33 2.34 -27.24
C SER A 765 -8.64 1.58 -27.27
N LEU A 766 -8.74 0.49 -26.48
CA LEU A 766 -9.98 -0.29 -26.33
C LEU A 766 -11.06 0.52 -25.60
N ASP A 767 -10.70 1.35 -24.61
CA ASP A 767 -11.63 2.22 -23.91
C ASP A 767 -12.17 3.33 -24.86
N VAL A 768 -11.30 3.92 -25.68
CA VAL A 768 -11.74 4.87 -26.71
C VAL A 768 -12.67 4.22 -27.73
N LEU A 769 -12.34 2.98 -28.18
CA LEU A 769 -13.23 2.22 -29.05
C LEU A 769 -14.60 1.99 -28.40
N ALA A 770 -14.63 1.57 -27.14
CA ALA A 770 -15.87 1.34 -26.42
C ALA A 770 -16.71 2.61 -26.28
N LYS A 771 -16.08 3.75 -26.00
CA LYS A 771 -16.74 5.06 -25.92
C LYS A 771 -17.26 5.53 -27.29
N ALA A 772 -16.49 5.26 -28.34
CA ALA A 772 -16.92 5.57 -29.70
C ALA A 772 -18.13 4.76 -30.13
N LEU A 773 -18.16 3.47 -29.81
CA LEU A 773 -19.32 2.60 -30.06
C LEU A 773 -20.53 3.01 -29.23
N ASP A 774 -20.34 3.35 -27.96
CA ASP A 774 -21.43 3.88 -27.10
C ASP A 774 -22.04 5.15 -27.66
N ALA A 775 -21.21 6.08 -28.16
CA ALA A 775 -21.69 7.34 -28.77
C ALA A 775 -22.48 7.09 -30.06
N GLN A 776 -22.30 5.94 -30.69
CA GLN A 776 -23.06 5.48 -31.86
C GLN A 776 -24.25 4.59 -31.47
N ASP A 777 -24.56 4.47 -30.16
CA ASP A 777 -25.61 3.58 -29.62
C ASP A 777 -25.38 2.09 -29.94
N GLN A 778 -24.13 1.69 -30.20
CA GLN A 778 -23.74 0.30 -30.42
C GLN A 778 -23.33 -0.37 -29.12
N PHE A 779 -23.97 -1.48 -28.79
CA PHE A 779 -23.69 -2.25 -27.59
C PHE A 779 -22.49 -3.18 -27.80
N SER A 780 -21.37 -2.88 -27.17
CA SER A 780 -20.15 -3.67 -27.29
C SER A 780 -19.40 -3.77 -25.96
N PRO A 781 -19.80 -4.68 -25.06
CA PRO A 781 -19.13 -4.86 -23.78
C PRO A 781 -17.72 -5.47 -23.92
N LEU A 782 -17.42 -6.11 -25.07
CA LEU A 782 -16.18 -6.83 -25.30
C LEU A 782 -14.95 -5.90 -25.19
N ALA A 783 -15.01 -4.71 -25.78
CA ALA A 783 -13.91 -3.75 -25.75
C ALA A 783 -13.56 -3.33 -24.30
N ARG A 784 -14.58 -3.04 -23.47
CA ARG A 784 -14.37 -2.70 -22.05
C ARG A 784 -13.88 -3.89 -21.23
N THR A 785 -14.38 -5.08 -21.50
CA THR A 785 -13.91 -6.32 -20.84
C THR A 785 -12.42 -6.55 -21.12
N HIS A 786 -11.98 -6.34 -22.36
CA HIS A 786 -10.56 -6.44 -22.69
C HIS A 786 -9.75 -5.30 -22.06
N ALA A 787 -10.25 -4.07 -22.12
CA ALA A 787 -9.59 -2.93 -21.48
C ALA A 787 -9.36 -3.16 -19.99
N LEU A 788 -10.38 -3.66 -19.26
CA LEU A 788 -10.26 -4.02 -17.84
C LEU A 788 -9.12 -5.00 -17.58
N LYS A 789 -9.04 -6.09 -18.36
CA LYS A 789 -7.98 -7.08 -18.20
C LYS A 789 -6.58 -6.52 -18.48
N PHE A 790 -6.47 -5.60 -19.43
CA PHE A 790 -5.20 -4.95 -19.74
C PHE A 790 -4.84 -3.86 -18.74
N TYR A 791 -5.80 -3.12 -18.18
CA TYR A 791 -5.53 -2.19 -17.07
C TYR A 791 -5.09 -2.93 -15.80
N ASP A 792 -5.69 -4.08 -15.51
CA ASP A 792 -5.23 -4.96 -14.44
C ASP A 792 -3.79 -5.44 -14.69
N LEU A 793 -3.50 -5.91 -15.90
CA LEU A 793 -2.17 -6.33 -16.32
C LEU A 793 -1.13 -5.19 -16.31
N ALA A 794 -1.55 -3.98 -16.67
CA ALA A 794 -0.72 -2.78 -16.63
C ALA A 794 -0.62 -2.15 -15.22
N ARG A 795 -1.39 -2.63 -14.25
CA ARG A 795 -1.46 -2.11 -12.88
C ARG A 795 -1.92 -0.65 -12.82
N ALA A 796 -2.97 -0.32 -13.54
CA ALA A 796 -3.60 1.00 -13.59
C ALA A 796 -4.96 1.00 -12.85
N PRO A 797 -4.98 1.10 -11.50
CA PRO A 797 -6.16 0.88 -10.69
C PRO A 797 -7.28 1.92 -10.91
N ASP A 798 -6.94 3.20 -11.09
CA ASP A 798 -7.93 4.24 -11.35
C ASP A 798 -8.68 3.99 -12.68
N SER A 799 -7.91 3.68 -13.73
CA SER A 799 -8.47 3.37 -15.04
C SER A 799 -9.28 2.07 -15.02
N LEU A 800 -8.79 1.07 -14.30
CA LEU A 800 -9.50 -0.19 -14.05
C LEU A 800 -10.87 0.05 -13.43
N PHE A 801 -10.90 0.85 -12.35
CA PHE A 801 -12.12 1.17 -11.63
C PHE A 801 -13.11 1.93 -12.52
N ARG A 802 -12.67 2.98 -13.18
CA ARG A 802 -13.49 3.80 -14.07
C ARG A 802 -14.12 2.97 -15.20
N VAL A 803 -13.32 2.15 -15.88
CA VAL A 803 -13.81 1.32 -16.99
C VAL A 803 -14.72 0.21 -16.48
N GLY A 804 -14.49 -0.30 -15.27
CA GLY A 804 -15.39 -1.24 -14.58
C GLY A 804 -16.78 -0.63 -14.37
N GLN A 805 -16.85 0.60 -13.89
CA GLN A 805 -18.11 1.34 -13.76
C GLN A 805 -18.77 1.55 -15.13
N ASP A 806 -18.01 2.01 -16.12
CA ASP A 806 -18.53 2.27 -17.47
C ASP A 806 -19.10 0.98 -18.11
N LEU A 807 -18.49 -0.17 -17.81
CA LEU A 807 -18.98 -1.48 -18.31
C LEU A 807 -20.36 -1.80 -17.70
N VAL A 808 -20.50 -1.69 -16.39
CA VAL A 808 -21.79 -1.92 -15.71
C VAL A 808 -22.85 -0.92 -16.19
N ASP A 809 -22.50 0.37 -16.25
CA ASP A 809 -23.41 1.42 -16.74
C ASP A 809 -23.90 1.18 -18.18
N GLN A 810 -23.11 0.54 -19.02
CA GLN A 810 -23.47 0.18 -20.40
C GLN A 810 -24.67 -0.79 -20.43
N PHE A 811 -24.63 -1.84 -19.58
CA PHE A 811 -25.75 -2.79 -19.43
C PHE A 811 -26.97 -2.14 -18.79
N VAL A 812 -26.76 -1.32 -17.75
CA VAL A 812 -27.85 -0.59 -17.05
C VAL A 812 -28.59 0.33 -18.03
N ARG A 813 -27.88 1.07 -18.88
CA ARG A 813 -28.49 1.93 -19.91
C ARG A 813 -29.35 1.16 -20.90
N LYS A 814 -28.97 -0.08 -21.20
CA LYS A 814 -29.76 -0.98 -22.08
C LYS A 814 -30.86 -1.73 -21.33
N ARG A 815 -31.05 -1.48 -20.02
CA ARG A 815 -31.96 -2.18 -19.11
C ARG A 815 -31.73 -3.70 -19.04
N ASP A 816 -30.53 -4.13 -19.36
CA ASP A 816 -30.09 -5.50 -19.18
C ASP A 816 -29.45 -5.66 -17.80
N PHE A 817 -30.30 -5.73 -16.78
CA PHE A 817 -29.85 -5.81 -15.37
C PHE A 817 -29.19 -7.15 -15.04
N ASP A 818 -29.65 -8.22 -15.69
CA ASP A 818 -29.05 -9.55 -15.52
C ASP A 818 -27.65 -9.59 -16.12
N GLY A 819 -27.46 -8.98 -17.30
CA GLY A 819 -26.15 -8.77 -17.89
C GLY A 819 -25.25 -7.88 -17.03
N ALA A 820 -25.77 -6.79 -16.47
CA ALA A 820 -25.03 -5.91 -15.58
C ALA A 820 -24.49 -6.67 -14.35
N LEU A 821 -25.35 -7.47 -13.71
CA LEU A 821 -24.98 -8.30 -12.56
C LEU A 821 -23.96 -9.35 -12.91
N ASN A 822 -24.16 -10.06 -14.03
CA ASN A 822 -23.22 -11.08 -14.49
C ASN A 822 -21.84 -10.45 -14.80
N MET A 823 -21.78 -9.31 -15.48
CA MET A 823 -20.52 -8.60 -15.74
C MET A 823 -19.87 -8.16 -14.45
N MET A 824 -20.64 -7.64 -13.51
CA MET A 824 -20.14 -7.24 -12.20
C MET A 824 -19.54 -8.43 -11.45
N GLU A 825 -20.23 -9.56 -11.34
CA GLU A 825 -19.78 -10.74 -10.60
C GLU A 825 -18.61 -11.47 -11.25
N THR A 826 -18.63 -11.61 -12.59
CA THR A 826 -17.67 -12.46 -13.29
C THR A 826 -16.44 -11.71 -13.79
N ILE A 827 -16.53 -10.42 -14.03
CA ILE A 827 -15.46 -9.62 -14.63
C ILE A 827 -15.00 -8.50 -13.69
N VAL A 828 -15.91 -7.61 -13.27
CA VAL A 828 -15.50 -6.37 -12.58
C VAL A 828 -15.05 -6.64 -11.15
N LEU A 829 -15.87 -7.36 -10.36
CA LEU A 829 -15.59 -7.62 -8.95
C LEU A 829 -14.30 -8.41 -8.70
N PRO A 830 -14.01 -9.48 -9.44
CA PRO A 830 -12.77 -10.23 -9.23
C PRO A 830 -11.52 -9.34 -9.39
N GLN A 831 -11.53 -8.42 -10.36
CA GLN A 831 -10.41 -7.52 -10.61
C GLN A 831 -10.33 -6.40 -9.58
N LEU A 832 -11.47 -5.78 -9.21
CA LEU A 832 -11.50 -4.76 -8.16
C LEU A 832 -11.08 -5.32 -6.78
N ARG A 833 -11.45 -6.57 -6.48
CA ARG A 833 -11.02 -7.29 -5.26
C ARG A 833 -9.52 -7.45 -5.21
N GLN A 834 -8.90 -7.83 -6.31
CA GLN A 834 -7.45 -7.96 -6.41
C GLN A 834 -6.73 -6.66 -6.05
N TRP A 835 -7.32 -5.50 -6.39
CA TRP A 835 -6.79 -4.17 -6.11
C TRP A 835 -7.32 -3.55 -4.82
N LYS A 836 -8.11 -4.30 -3.99
CA LYS A 836 -8.77 -3.81 -2.77
C LYS A 836 -9.65 -2.57 -3.01
N LEU A 837 -10.15 -2.42 -4.20
CA LEU A 837 -11.08 -1.36 -4.59
C LEU A 837 -12.54 -1.71 -4.24
N ALA A 838 -12.77 -2.64 -3.31
CA ALA A 838 -14.09 -3.10 -2.91
C ALA A 838 -14.94 -1.99 -2.28
N ASP A 839 -14.34 -0.95 -1.70
CA ASP A 839 -15.05 0.22 -1.19
C ASP A 839 -15.80 0.97 -2.31
N TYR A 840 -15.33 0.84 -3.54
CA TYR A 840 -15.99 1.37 -4.72
C TYR A 840 -17.12 0.48 -5.25
N LEU A 841 -17.26 -0.76 -4.75
CA LEU A 841 -18.36 -1.66 -5.12
C LEU A 841 -19.72 -1.11 -4.75
N ILE A 842 -19.82 -0.42 -3.60
CA ILE A 842 -21.03 0.23 -3.13
C ILE A 842 -21.43 1.32 -4.12
N SER A 843 -20.48 2.09 -4.65
CA SER A 843 -20.77 3.13 -5.64
C SER A 843 -21.19 2.57 -7.00
N VAL A 844 -20.67 1.39 -7.39
CA VAL A 844 -21.10 0.69 -8.60
C VAL A 844 -22.50 0.09 -8.41
N ALA A 845 -22.74 -0.54 -7.25
CA ALA A 845 -24.05 -1.10 -6.92
C ALA A 845 -25.15 -0.04 -6.75
N ALA A 846 -24.82 1.13 -6.21
CA ALA A 846 -25.76 2.25 -6.07
C ALA A 846 -26.20 2.88 -7.41
N ARG A 847 -25.52 2.55 -8.50
CA ARG A 847 -25.93 2.97 -9.85
C ARG A 847 -27.00 2.09 -10.47
N LEU A 848 -27.27 0.92 -9.87
CA LEU A 848 -28.35 0.05 -10.33
C LEU A 848 -29.68 0.67 -9.93
N PRO A 849 -30.61 0.89 -10.87
CA PRO A 849 -31.94 1.45 -10.55
C PRO A 849 -32.72 0.52 -9.63
N GLU A 850 -33.61 1.08 -8.81
CA GLU A 850 -34.46 0.30 -7.89
C GLU A 850 -35.24 -0.82 -8.60
N GLU A 851 -35.59 -0.64 -9.86
CA GLU A 851 -36.25 -1.65 -10.69
C GLU A 851 -35.44 -2.95 -10.83
N ALA A 852 -34.11 -2.85 -10.86
CA ALA A 852 -33.23 -4.02 -10.91
C ALA A 852 -33.27 -4.85 -9.60
N VAL A 853 -33.59 -4.20 -8.48
CA VAL A 853 -33.66 -4.85 -7.16
C VAL A 853 -34.85 -5.80 -7.04
N TYR A 854 -35.89 -5.60 -7.85
CA TYR A 854 -37.10 -6.40 -7.82
C TYR A 854 -37.18 -7.49 -8.91
N SER A 855 -36.16 -7.62 -9.77
CA SER A 855 -36.06 -8.71 -10.72
C SER A 855 -35.72 -10.03 -10.00
N PRO A 856 -35.98 -11.20 -10.60
CA PRO A 856 -35.57 -12.51 -10.05
C PRO A 856 -34.07 -12.59 -9.73
N VAL A 857 -33.26 -11.84 -10.45
CA VAL A 857 -31.79 -11.72 -10.25
C VAL A 857 -31.49 -10.68 -9.16
N GLY A 858 -32.32 -9.66 -8.97
CA GLY A 858 -32.24 -8.75 -7.83
C GLY A 858 -32.41 -9.46 -6.48
N SER A 859 -33.08 -10.63 -6.46
CA SER A 859 -33.12 -11.50 -5.28
C SER A 859 -31.77 -12.19 -5.02
N CYS A 860 -30.98 -12.46 -6.05
CA CYS A 860 -29.57 -12.87 -5.92
C CYS A 860 -28.69 -11.72 -5.45
N PHE A 861 -28.97 -10.50 -5.89
CA PHE A 861 -28.26 -9.29 -5.42
C PHE A 861 -28.54 -9.00 -3.95
N ARG A 862 -29.78 -9.17 -3.51
CA ARG A 862 -30.11 -9.21 -2.07
C ARG A 862 -29.36 -10.36 -1.39
N GLY A 863 -29.20 -11.50 -2.03
CA GLY A 863 -28.42 -12.63 -1.55
C GLY A 863 -26.94 -12.28 -1.43
N ILE A 864 -26.38 -11.48 -2.32
CA ILE A 864 -24.98 -11.03 -2.30
C ILE A 864 -24.82 -9.86 -1.32
N ALA A 865 -25.70 -8.88 -1.36
CA ALA A 865 -25.74 -7.80 -0.38
C ALA A 865 -26.11 -8.32 1.02
N LEU A 866 -26.99 -9.32 1.15
CA LEU A 866 -27.35 -9.97 2.40
C LEU A 866 -26.31 -11.03 2.84
N LYS A 867 -25.59 -11.67 1.92
CA LYS A 867 -24.42 -12.49 2.25
C LYS A 867 -23.25 -11.63 2.68
N SER A 868 -23.03 -10.47 2.07
CA SER A 868 -22.05 -9.48 2.51
C SER A 868 -22.45 -8.80 3.84
N THR A 869 -23.74 -8.71 4.15
CA THR A 869 -24.26 -8.14 5.41
C THR A 869 -24.60 -9.18 6.49
N GLY A 870 -24.39 -10.48 6.24
CA GLY A 870 -24.61 -11.56 7.22
C GLY A 870 -26.07 -11.83 7.60
N CYS A 871 -27.06 -11.20 6.94
CA CYS A 871 -28.48 -11.47 7.19
C CYS A 871 -28.94 -12.74 6.44
N ARG A 872 -29.10 -13.86 7.15
CA ARG A 872 -29.88 -15.00 6.64
C ARG A 872 -31.37 -14.60 6.56
N PRO A 873 -32.06 -14.81 5.43
CA PRO A 873 -33.49 -14.64 5.41
C PRO A 873 -34.13 -15.66 6.38
N ALA A 874 -34.86 -15.17 7.38
CA ALA A 874 -35.70 -16.02 8.19
C ALA A 874 -36.73 -16.70 7.27
N VAL A 875 -36.64 -18.00 7.10
CA VAL A 875 -37.64 -18.81 6.43
C VAL A 875 -38.87 -18.85 7.33
N SER A 876 -39.81 -17.93 7.11
CA SER A 876 -41.13 -17.97 7.69
C SER A 876 -42.01 -18.84 6.81
N SER A 877 -42.37 -20.01 7.31
CA SER A 877 -43.44 -20.81 6.78
C SER A 877 -44.79 -20.18 7.21
N LYS A 878 -45.61 -19.90 6.23
CA LYS A 878 -47.09 -19.64 6.27
C LYS A 878 -47.56 -18.27 6.72
N GLY A 879 -48.24 -17.58 5.81
CA GLY A 879 -49.50 -16.85 6.07
C GLY A 879 -49.47 -15.34 5.82
N LYS A 880 -49.98 -14.99 4.69
CA LYS A 880 -50.84 -13.82 4.39
C LYS A 880 -50.53 -12.44 5.00
N ASN A 881 -50.20 -11.54 4.05
CA ASN A 881 -50.51 -10.10 4.05
C ASN A 881 -49.46 -9.10 4.60
N PRO A 882 -49.54 -7.84 4.14
CA PRO A 882 -48.36 -7.15 3.64
C PRO A 882 -47.80 -6.22 4.71
N PHE A 883 -46.51 -6.26 4.95
CA PHE A 883 -45.83 -5.23 5.73
C PHE A 883 -45.47 -4.04 4.80
N THR A 884 -46.15 -2.95 5.01
CA THR A 884 -45.68 -1.61 4.68
C THR A 884 -44.44 -1.32 5.49
N ALA A 885 -43.32 -1.47 4.87
CA ALA A 885 -42.06 -0.94 5.42
C ALA A 885 -42.03 0.57 5.12
N THR A 886 -42.26 1.37 6.15
CA THR A 886 -42.01 2.81 6.12
C THR A 886 -40.50 3.01 6.01
N VAL A 887 -40.03 3.31 4.81
CA VAL A 887 -38.66 3.81 4.59
C VAL A 887 -38.69 5.24 5.12
N MET A 888 -37.99 5.47 6.23
CA MET A 888 -37.61 6.82 6.63
C MET A 888 -36.67 7.36 5.57
N THR A 889 -37.17 8.22 4.70
CA THR A 889 -36.37 9.04 3.81
C THR A 889 -35.74 10.13 4.64
N ASP A 890 -34.44 10.13 4.68
CA ASP A 890 -33.61 11.18 5.29
C ASP A 890 -33.79 12.48 4.46
N PRO A 891 -34.15 13.60 5.06
CA PRO A 891 -34.49 14.81 4.31
C PRO A 891 -33.30 15.64 3.83
N PHE A 892 -32.08 15.16 3.92
CA PHE A 892 -30.90 15.97 3.63
C PHE A 892 -30.26 15.78 2.22
N LEU A 893 -30.89 15.04 1.31
CA LEU A 893 -30.38 14.88 -0.06
C LEU A 893 -31.09 15.72 -1.13
N THR A 894 -31.85 16.77 -0.75
CA THR A 894 -32.42 17.74 -1.70
C THR A 894 -31.75 19.10 -1.57
N GLY A 895 -30.49 19.19 -1.93
CA GLY A 895 -29.79 20.43 -2.25
C GLY A 895 -29.76 20.57 -3.78
N SER A 896 -30.77 21.27 -4.33
CA SER A 896 -30.83 21.63 -5.74
C SER A 896 -29.63 22.46 -6.15
N CYS A 897 -28.77 21.91 -6.99
CA CYS A 897 -27.80 22.68 -7.75
C CYS A 897 -28.44 23.11 -9.09
N PRO A 898 -28.62 24.41 -9.31
CA PRO A 898 -29.19 24.88 -10.57
C PRO A 898 -28.03 25.02 -11.56
N LEU A 899 -27.88 24.07 -12.45
CA LEU A 899 -27.31 24.25 -13.80
C LEU A 899 -27.34 22.91 -14.52
N GLY A 900 -28.36 22.70 -15.31
CA GLY A 900 -28.54 21.54 -16.15
C GLY A 900 -27.56 21.54 -17.32
N LEU A 901 -26.66 20.59 -17.28
CA LEU A 901 -25.97 20.05 -18.45
C LEU A 901 -26.00 18.53 -18.33
N PRO A 902 -26.24 17.80 -19.43
CA PRO A 902 -26.37 16.34 -19.37
C PRO A 902 -25.07 15.70 -18.93
N SER A 903 -25.18 14.71 -18.03
CA SER A 903 -24.05 13.98 -17.44
C SER A 903 -23.15 13.26 -18.46
N SER A 904 -23.57 13.08 -19.70
CA SER A 904 -22.80 12.49 -20.80
C SER A 904 -21.65 13.36 -21.32
N ALA A 905 -21.71 14.70 -21.17
CA ALA A 905 -20.67 15.62 -21.65
C ALA A 905 -19.48 15.77 -20.66
N ARG A 906 -19.65 15.39 -19.38
CA ARG A 906 -18.58 15.54 -18.39
C ARG A 906 -17.62 14.35 -18.31
N SER A 907 -18.00 13.16 -18.78
CA SER A 907 -17.13 11.98 -18.73
C SER A 907 -16.12 11.94 -19.89
N SER A 908 -16.42 12.58 -21.01
CA SER A 908 -15.54 12.55 -22.19
C SER A 908 -14.32 13.50 -22.12
N ALA A 909 -14.33 14.49 -21.22
CA ALA A 909 -13.23 15.43 -21.06
C ALA A 909 -12.09 14.92 -20.13
N ARG A 910 -12.26 13.76 -19.52
CA ARG A 910 -11.31 13.26 -18.50
C ARG A 910 -10.29 12.23 -18.97
N THR A 911 -10.25 11.86 -20.24
CA THR A 911 -9.35 10.82 -20.72
C THR A 911 -8.47 11.32 -21.86
N VAL A 912 -7.38 11.92 -21.49
CA VAL A 912 -6.35 12.37 -22.43
C VAL A 912 -5.00 11.89 -21.90
N TYR A 913 -4.34 11.02 -22.63
CA TYR A 913 -3.09 10.37 -22.22
C TYR A 913 -1.97 10.53 -23.24
N PHE A 914 -0.76 10.61 -22.72
CA PHE A 914 0.44 10.81 -23.49
C PHE A 914 1.58 9.96 -22.98
N ALA A 915 2.26 9.29 -23.84
CA ALA A 915 3.55 8.72 -23.51
C ALA A 915 4.57 9.17 -24.54
N SER A 916 5.67 9.70 -24.08
CA SER A 916 6.86 9.85 -24.90
C SER A 916 8.06 9.51 -24.04
N ARG A 917 8.75 8.43 -24.36
CA ARG A 917 10.08 8.14 -23.82
C ARG A 917 11.10 8.34 -24.91
N GLY A 918 11.89 9.43 -24.80
CA GLY A 918 13.19 9.54 -25.44
C GLY A 918 14.24 8.88 -24.53
N ARG A 919 14.98 7.90 -25.00
CA ARG A 919 16.15 7.36 -24.30
C ARG A 919 17.25 8.43 -24.31
N ALA A 920 17.54 9.03 -23.16
CA ALA A 920 18.85 9.60 -22.91
C ALA A 920 19.64 8.56 -22.11
N ALA A 921 20.73 8.08 -22.68
CA ALA A 921 21.72 7.30 -21.97
C ALA A 921 22.49 8.27 -21.08
N ASP A 922 22.46 8.06 -19.75
CA ASP A 922 23.63 8.13 -18.87
C ASP A 922 23.22 7.94 -17.40
N ASP A 923 23.83 6.99 -16.79
CA ASP A 923 24.13 6.71 -15.36
C ASP A 923 23.12 7.06 -14.24
N THR A 924 21.86 7.31 -14.51
CA THR A 924 20.80 7.31 -13.50
C THR A 924 19.98 6.04 -13.67
N VAL A 925 19.93 5.22 -12.64
CA VAL A 925 19.00 4.07 -12.58
C VAL A 925 17.59 4.68 -12.71
N PRO A 926 16.88 4.49 -13.82
CA PRO A 926 15.58 5.13 -14.01
C PRO A 926 14.59 4.59 -12.95
N LEU A 927 13.89 5.50 -12.31
CA LEU A 927 12.78 5.14 -11.39
C LEU A 927 11.62 4.44 -12.11
N THR A 928 11.59 4.46 -13.43
CA THR A 928 10.81 3.57 -14.27
C THR A 928 11.13 2.09 -14.01
N GLN A 929 12.26 1.78 -13.37
CA GLN A 929 12.47 0.47 -12.77
C GLN A 929 11.59 0.23 -11.52
N PHE A 930 10.98 1.24 -10.89
CA PHE A 930 10.01 1.00 -9.84
C PHE A 930 8.71 0.39 -10.38
N SER A 931 8.24 0.80 -11.55
CA SER A 931 7.13 0.12 -12.21
C SER A 931 7.59 -1.06 -13.08
N THR A 932 8.75 -0.96 -13.74
CA THR A 932 9.29 -2.01 -14.62
C THR A 932 10.19 -3.03 -13.92
N ALA A 933 10.82 -2.71 -12.77
CA ALA A 933 11.54 -3.73 -11.99
C ALA A 933 10.56 -4.73 -11.36
N ARG A 934 9.32 -4.32 -11.05
CA ARG A 934 8.23 -5.25 -10.72
C ARG A 934 7.68 -5.99 -11.94
N ALA A 935 7.85 -5.50 -13.14
CA ALA A 935 7.40 -6.16 -14.36
C ALA A 935 8.50 -7.00 -15.05
N LYS A 936 9.80 -6.79 -14.72
CA LYS A 936 10.94 -7.59 -15.22
C LYS A 936 11.45 -8.64 -14.22
N ARG A 937 10.95 -8.64 -12.97
CA ARG A 937 11.08 -9.69 -11.98
C ARG A 937 9.70 -10.28 -11.74
#